data_5726dee29633da6463898b5e7cf6132b
#
_entry.id   5726dee29633da6463898b5e7cf6132b
#
_cell.length_a   1.000
_cell.length_b   1.000
_cell.length_c   1.000
_cell.angle_alpha   90.00
_cell.angle_beta   90.00
_cell.angle_gamma   90.00
#
_symmetry.space_group_name_H-M   'P 1'
#
loop_
_entity.id
_entity.type
_entity.pdbx_description
1 polymer ?
#
loop_
_entity_poly.entity_id
_entity_poly.type
_entity_poly.pdbx_seq_one_letter_code
_entity_poly.pdbx_strand_id
1 'polypeptide(L)'
;MEDALSSKLVEEARKIEKGRHRPISVYRLQFGRHFTFRDAADLVPYLQDLGITDCYCSPYLKARPGSLHGYDITDHNELNPELGSQEDYEEFVGQLRKHNMGHILDFVPNHMGMFGNPMWHDVLENGPASPYATYFDIDWKPAKAELYGKVLLPILGDLYGKALEEGQLTLQYNHGTFTVQYADHSLQIDPGTIDNILDPTMGVAKSTIGEGSPDYLELQSIITASKNLPKRTDTRPSKLAERRREKEVIKRRLADLTARNSKARRVIEEAVTAFKGIPGDNASFRKLHELLENQAYRLSYWQAASDEVNYRRFFVINELVGLRMEDPAVFEATHQLVRRLIAEGKLDGLRIDHVDGLLDPGCYLWQLQKSCWVDMAVRTLSDKPEFSAIEKESIEDELSRYSEEEVEANPTSEAMKPLFLVVEKILVEGEALPESWPVDGTTGYEFSCLLDRIFVDTGHRRATLDTYRQLTDETERFKDIVYDSKILVLNTSLAAPLTSLAHELNAISETTWQYRDFTLTSLRDTIREIVACFPVYRTYIDAIHGSIESRDKRIIDAAVREAMRRTPAMGSEVFDFVRDILTLGYPPEMGDEGRSQLRLFVMHFQQFTGPVMAKGMEDTAFYIYNPLMSLCDVGCSPDRIGGTVKEFHEANILRQKQAPLSLICTSTHDSKRGQDTRTRIDVISELPEEWRAAVRRWGRLNDAFRTITSDGIAPDRNEEYSIYQTLVGTYPTDKMSSHESRLYAGRIQEYVLKSLREAKVHTSWINPNSEYEQQVHTFVNQILNPSGPFLADFAELNKIVATCGSYNSLSQTVLKVFSPGIPDIYQGDELWSFNLADPDNRRPVDFEKRVDLLRRLTERHRTKGASHLASDLLRSDGDQPLKLYTLWRSLTYRRENAALFLQGSYKPLTGTGLARSHVCAFSRRYGGGEMIVVVPRLLAELTHNAAVLPLGIEVWRDSTLTTPRRRGKNYRNIFTEEILTVGSSAHPGLRLSDIFKTFPVAALELAAD
;
A
#
# COMPACT_ATOMS: atom_id res chain seq x y z
N MET A 1 -9.79 -20.82 46.01
CA MET A 1 -9.93 -21.83 44.94
C MET A 1 -10.01 -21.14 43.57
N GLU A 2 -10.71 -20.03 43.46
CA GLU A 2 -10.76 -19.18 42.25
C GLU A 2 -9.38 -18.65 41.86
N ASP A 3 -8.61 -18.06 42.78
CA ASP A 3 -7.26 -17.52 42.47
C ASP A 3 -6.26 -18.58 42.02
N ALA A 4 -6.35 -19.82 42.48
CA ALA A 4 -5.47 -20.90 42.07
C ALA A 4 -5.83 -21.41 40.65
N LEU A 5 -7.11 -21.39 40.31
CA LEU A 5 -7.60 -21.79 38.99
C LEU A 5 -7.31 -20.71 37.94
N SER A 6 -7.50 -19.43 38.29
CA SER A 6 -7.11 -18.26 37.47
C SER A 6 -5.61 -18.28 37.22
N SER A 7 -4.76 -18.44 38.19
CA SER A 7 -3.30 -18.53 38.04
C SER A 7 -2.89 -19.67 37.09
N LYS A 8 -3.56 -20.83 37.21
CA LYS A 8 -3.29 -21.98 36.33
C LYS A 8 -3.74 -21.74 34.89
N LEU A 9 -4.88 -21.07 34.70
CA LEU A 9 -5.43 -20.71 33.39
C LEU A 9 -4.46 -19.77 32.65
N VAL A 10 -3.97 -18.73 33.33
CA VAL A 10 -2.98 -17.80 32.78
C VAL A 10 -1.65 -18.50 32.46
N GLU A 11 -1.17 -19.42 33.35
CA GLU A 11 0.05 -20.19 33.09
C GLU A 11 -0.06 -21.05 31.80
N GLU A 12 -1.21 -21.70 31.61
CA GLU A 12 -1.46 -22.51 30.40
C GLU A 12 -1.62 -21.62 29.14
N ALA A 13 -2.26 -20.47 29.26
CA ALA A 13 -2.37 -19.50 28.15
C ALA A 13 -1.02 -18.95 27.72
N ARG A 14 -0.10 -18.68 28.65
CA ARG A 14 1.29 -18.26 28.34
C ARG A 14 2.10 -19.31 27.56
N LYS A 15 1.70 -20.58 27.53
CA LYS A 15 2.37 -21.62 26.73
C LYS A 15 2.08 -21.48 25.25
N ILE A 16 0.96 -20.84 24.90
CA ILE A 16 0.56 -20.59 23.51
C ILE A 16 1.57 -19.65 22.82
N GLU A 17 2.12 -18.69 23.55
CA GLU A 17 3.12 -17.73 23.07
C GLU A 17 4.40 -18.41 22.54
N LYS A 18 4.80 -19.54 23.16
CA LYS A 18 6.00 -20.28 22.80
C LYS A 18 5.92 -21.00 21.46
N GLY A 19 4.71 -21.18 20.94
CA GLY A 19 4.43 -21.82 19.65
C GLY A 19 4.29 -20.87 18.47
N ARG A 20 4.60 -19.58 18.64
CA ARG A 20 4.46 -18.57 17.59
C ARG A 20 5.18 -18.93 16.31
N HIS A 21 4.47 -18.89 15.20
CA HIS A 21 5.04 -19.09 13.88
C HIS A 21 5.99 -17.94 13.50
N ARG A 22 7.13 -18.29 12.90
CA ARG A 22 8.14 -17.34 12.40
C ARG A 22 8.48 -17.67 10.97
N PRO A 23 8.08 -16.85 10.00
CA PRO A 23 8.44 -17.05 8.60
C PRO A 23 9.97 -17.09 8.40
N ILE A 24 10.41 -17.84 7.41
CA ILE A 24 11.80 -17.89 6.97
C ILE A 24 11.95 -17.17 5.63
N SER A 25 10.95 -17.30 4.77
CA SER A 25 10.80 -16.61 3.50
C SER A 25 9.33 -16.55 3.12
N VAL A 26 8.90 -15.44 2.52
CA VAL A 26 7.52 -15.26 2.08
C VAL A 26 7.43 -15.06 0.57
N TYR A 27 6.31 -15.48 -0.02
CA TYR A 27 5.99 -15.23 -1.42
C TYR A 27 4.64 -14.51 -1.50
N ARG A 28 4.66 -13.29 -2.07
CA ARG A 28 3.46 -12.47 -2.23
C ARG A 28 2.63 -12.93 -3.41
N LEU A 29 1.38 -13.35 -3.15
CA LEU A 29 0.36 -13.71 -4.13
C LEU A 29 -0.68 -12.60 -4.24
N GLN A 30 -1.02 -12.22 -5.48
CA GLN A 30 -2.07 -11.26 -5.77
C GLN A 30 -3.33 -12.00 -6.23
N PHE A 31 -4.31 -12.07 -5.33
CA PHE A 31 -5.62 -12.64 -5.61
C PHE A 31 -6.48 -11.71 -6.46
N GLY A 32 -7.29 -12.30 -7.31
CA GLY A 32 -8.23 -11.60 -8.18
C GLY A 32 -8.93 -12.60 -9.11
N ARG A 33 -9.77 -12.13 -10.00
CA ARG A 33 -10.50 -12.99 -10.94
C ARG A 33 -9.63 -13.90 -11.83
N HIS A 34 -8.32 -13.61 -11.94
CA HIS A 34 -7.37 -14.37 -12.73
C HIS A 34 -6.46 -15.28 -11.87
N PHE A 35 -6.59 -15.21 -10.56
CA PHE A 35 -5.86 -16.04 -9.61
C PHE A 35 -6.69 -16.21 -8.35
N THR A 36 -7.28 -17.37 -8.21
CA THR A 36 -8.30 -17.76 -7.22
C THR A 36 -7.71 -18.61 -6.08
N PHE A 37 -8.52 -19.00 -5.09
CA PHE A 37 -8.10 -19.94 -4.04
C PHE A 37 -7.67 -21.30 -4.60
N ARG A 38 -8.33 -21.76 -5.67
CA ARG A 38 -7.97 -23.01 -6.32
C ARG A 38 -6.62 -22.93 -7.02
N ASP A 39 -6.37 -21.84 -7.76
CA ASP A 39 -5.06 -21.61 -8.39
C ASP A 39 -3.95 -21.53 -7.36
N ALA A 40 -4.21 -20.89 -6.21
CA ALA A 40 -3.27 -20.82 -5.09
C ALA A 40 -3.01 -22.21 -4.46
N ALA A 41 -4.05 -23.03 -4.26
CA ALA A 41 -3.92 -24.39 -3.75
C ALA A 41 -3.02 -25.26 -4.67
N ASP A 42 -3.23 -25.17 -5.98
CA ASP A 42 -2.46 -25.90 -6.98
C ASP A 42 -0.98 -25.41 -7.04
N LEU A 43 -0.72 -24.15 -6.65
CA LEU A 43 0.61 -23.56 -6.66
C LEU A 43 1.46 -23.90 -5.42
N VAL A 44 0.87 -24.29 -4.28
CA VAL A 44 1.57 -24.57 -3.01
C VAL A 44 2.74 -25.53 -3.18
N PRO A 45 2.64 -26.66 -3.90
CA PRO A 45 3.80 -27.57 -4.10
C PRO A 45 4.98 -26.89 -4.79
N TYR A 46 4.73 -26.04 -5.78
CA TYR A 46 5.79 -25.27 -6.46
C TYR A 46 6.50 -24.32 -5.52
N LEU A 47 5.74 -23.59 -4.68
CA LEU A 47 6.32 -22.64 -3.73
C LEU A 47 7.20 -23.37 -2.70
N GLN A 48 6.77 -24.54 -2.22
CA GLN A 48 7.58 -25.38 -1.35
C GLN A 48 8.87 -25.84 -2.05
N ASP A 49 8.78 -26.31 -3.30
CA ASP A 49 9.94 -26.76 -4.08
C ASP A 49 10.91 -25.61 -4.37
N LEU A 50 10.41 -24.39 -4.56
CA LEU A 50 11.20 -23.17 -4.71
C LEU A 50 11.98 -22.80 -3.42
N GLY A 51 11.51 -23.24 -2.25
CA GLY A 51 12.13 -22.96 -0.95
C GLY A 51 11.37 -21.94 -0.10
N ILE A 52 10.17 -21.56 -0.50
CA ILE A 52 9.28 -20.68 0.27
C ILE A 52 8.72 -21.41 1.49
N THR A 53 8.55 -20.69 2.58
CA THR A 53 7.96 -21.24 3.82
C THR A 53 6.58 -20.69 4.12
N ASP A 54 6.21 -19.53 3.58
CA ASP A 54 4.95 -18.87 3.88
C ASP A 54 4.35 -18.20 2.64
N CYS A 55 3.02 -18.34 2.46
CA CYS A 55 2.27 -17.56 1.50
C CYS A 55 1.83 -16.24 2.12
N TYR A 56 2.18 -15.13 1.49
CA TYR A 56 1.74 -13.80 1.83
C TYR A 56 0.69 -13.37 0.82
N CYS A 57 -0.58 -13.39 1.23
CA CYS A 57 -1.74 -13.20 0.37
C CYS A 57 -2.20 -11.73 0.36
N SER A 58 -2.50 -11.19 -0.83
CA SER A 58 -3.23 -9.93 -0.95
C SER A 58 -4.61 -10.04 -0.30
N PRO A 59 -5.33 -8.91 -0.04
CA PRO A 59 -6.63 -8.97 0.58
C PRO A 59 -7.59 -9.87 -0.20
N TYR A 60 -8.22 -10.81 0.49
CA TYR A 60 -9.18 -11.76 -0.07
C TYR A 60 -10.53 -11.78 0.69
N LEU A 61 -10.75 -10.81 1.57
CA LEU A 61 -12.07 -10.56 2.14
C LEU A 61 -12.98 -9.94 1.09
N LYS A 62 -14.29 -9.98 1.32
CA LYS A 62 -15.28 -9.54 0.34
C LYS A 62 -15.07 -8.08 -0.05
N ALA A 63 -14.66 -7.92 -1.29
CA ALA A 63 -14.39 -6.63 -1.91
C ALA A 63 -15.56 -6.19 -2.80
N ARG A 64 -15.47 -4.99 -3.36
CA ARG A 64 -16.39 -4.51 -4.39
C ARG A 64 -16.42 -5.50 -5.57
N PRO A 65 -17.59 -5.81 -6.12
CA PRO A 65 -17.67 -6.68 -7.32
C PRO A 65 -16.81 -6.16 -8.46
N GLY A 66 -15.99 -7.05 -9.05
CA GLY A 66 -15.06 -6.72 -10.13
C GLY A 66 -13.74 -6.08 -9.66
N SER A 67 -13.47 -6.02 -8.36
CA SER A 67 -12.20 -5.55 -7.82
C SER A 67 -11.02 -6.38 -8.35
N LEU A 68 -9.97 -5.69 -8.80
CA LEU A 68 -8.76 -6.33 -9.32
C LEU A 68 -7.65 -6.51 -8.25
N HIS A 69 -7.86 -5.97 -7.05
CA HIS A 69 -6.82 -5.86 -6.02
C HIS A 69 -7.28 -6.23 -4.60
N GLY A 70 -8.59 -6.19 -4.30
CA GLY A 70 -9.17 -6.57 -3.01
C GLY A 70 -9.05 -5.55 -1.87
N TYR A 71 -8.45 -4.36 -2.08
CA TYR A 71 -8.32 -3.33 -1.04
C TYR A 71 -9.60 -2.52 -0.80
N ASP A 72 -10.58 -2.62 -1.67
CA ASP A 72 -11.90 -1.97 -1.59
C ASP A 72 -12.93 -2.89 -0.90
N ILE A 73 -12.59 -3.35 0.31
CA ILE A 73 -13.37 -4.30 1.10
C ILE A 73 -14.76 -3.71 1.41
N THR A 74 -15.81 -4.50 1.17
CA THR A 74 -17.20 -4.14 1.46
C THR A 74 -17.79 -4.92 2.66
N ASP A 75 -17.16 -6.04 3.01
CA ASP A 75 -17.48 -6.82 4.22
C ASP A 75 -16.23 -7.57 4.71
N HIS A 76 -15.76 -7.23 5.92
CA HIS A 76 -14.61 -7.88 6.53
C HIS A 76 -14.91 -9.29 7.08
N ASN A 77 -16.18 -9.67 7.17
CA ASN A 77 -16.61 -10.93 7.78
C ASN A 77 -16.98 -12.03 6.77
N GLU A 78 -16.76 -11.75 5.48
CA GLU A 78 -16.98 -12.71 4.41
C GLU A 78 -15.73 -12.84 3.53
N LEU A 79 -15.46 -14.05 3.02
CA LEU A 79 -14.50 -14.26 1.96
C LEU A 79 -15.05 -13.69 0.65
N ASN A 80 -14.17 -13.22 -0.23
CA ASN A 80 -14.59 -12.70 -1.52
C ASN A 80 -15.10 -13.85 -2.43
N PRO A 81 -16.39 -13.87 -2.78
CA PRO A 81 -16.96 -14.95 -3.57
C PRO A 81 -16.42 -15.03 -5.01
N GLU A 82 -15.80 -13.95 -5.52
CA GLU A 82 -15.13 -13.94 -6.84
C GLU A 82 -13.82 -14.72 -6.84
N LEU A 83 -13.26 -15.03 -5.67
CA LEU A 83 -12.03 -15.80 -5.51
C LEU A 83 -12.27 -17.30 -5.29
N GLY A 84 -13.51 -17.72 -5.10
CA GLY A 84 -13.89 -19.10 -4.89
C GLY A 84 -14.87 -19.30 -3.73
N SER A 85 -15.23 -20.55 -3.48
CA SER A 85 -16.11 -20.95 -2.39
C SER A 85 -15.34 -21.08 -1.06
N GLN A 86 -16.07 -21.31 0.04
CA GLN A 86 -15.48 -21.65 1.33
C GLN A 86 -14.65 -22.95 1.23
N GLU A 87 -15.11 -23.92 0.44
CA GLU A 87 -14.44 -25.20 0.21
C GLU A 87 -13.12 -25.01 -0.54
N ASP A 88 -13.06 -24.10 -1.53
CA ASP A 88 -11.83 -23.77 -2.25
C ASP A 88 -10.80 -23.11 -1.32
N TYR A 89 -11.27 -22.25 -0.39
CA TYR A 89 -10.41 -21.68 0.65
C TYR A 89 -9.88 -22.74 1.63
N GLU A 90 -10.75 -23.67 2.10
CA GLU A 90 -10.32 -24.77 2.98
C GLU A 90 -9.32 -25.69 2.29
N GLU A 91 -9.49 -25.96 0.99
CA GLU A 91 -8.51 -26.72 0.20
C GLU A 91 -7.16 -26.00 0.15
N PHE A 92 -7.15 -24.69 -0.13
CA PHE A 92 -5.93 -23.88 -0.12
C PHE A 92 -5.20 -23.95 1.23
N VAL A 93 -5.92 -23.71 2.34
CA VAL A 93 -5.37 -23.83 3.70
C VAL A 93 -4.89 -25.26 3.97
N GLY A 94 -5.65 -26.27 3.54
CA GLY A 94 -5.30 -27.69 3.66
C GLY A 94 -3.98 -28.03 2.95
N GLN A 95 -3.77 -27.49 1.75
CA GLN A 95 -2.52 -27.66 1.01
C GLN A 95 -1.35 -26.96 1.72
N LEU A 96 -1.54 -25.74 2.25
CA LEU A 96 -0.50 -25.08 3.04
C LEU A 96 -0.06 -25.93 4.24
N ARG A 97 -1.01 -26.44 5.03
CA ARG A 97 -0.72 -27.28 6.22
C ARG A 97 -0.06 -28.60 5.84
N LYS A 98 -0.50 -29.25 4.77
CA LYS A 98 0.12 -30.47 4.22
C LYS A 98 1.59 -30.26 3.84
N HIS A 99 1.92 -29.09 3.34
CA HIS A 99 3.27 -28.73 2.92
C HIS A 99 4.07 -27.98 4.01
N ASN A 100 3.57 -27.89 5.25
CA ASN A 100 4.15 -27.15 6.38
C ASN A 100 4.46 -25.69 6.04
N MET A 101 3.57 -25.05 5.30
CA MET A 101 3.69 -23.64 4.93
C MET A 101 2.76 -22.79 5.78
N GLY A 102 3.25 -21.60 6.18
CA GLY A 102 2.50 -20.59 6.88
C GLY A 102 1.63 -19.75 5.95
N HIS A 103 0.70 -18.99 6.56
CA HIS A 103 -0.29 -18.18 5.86
C HIS A 103 -0.34 -16.79 6.47
N ILE A 104 0.00 -15.76 5.70
CA ILE A 104 -0.02 -14.35 6.08
C ILE A 104 -1.06 -13.64 5.21
N LEU A 105 -1.98 -12.92 5.83
CA LEU A 105 -3.00 -12.13 5.13
C LEU A 105 -2.66 -10.64 5.17
N ASP A 106 -2.82 -9.97 4.04
CA ASP A 106 -2.87 -8.52 3.94
C ASP A 106 -4.25 -8.03 4.40
N PHE A 107 -4.31 -7.38 5.54
CA PHE A 107 -5.55 -6.93 6.18
C PHE A 107 -5.67 -5.42 6.13
N VAL A 108 -6.85 -4.92 5.74
CA VAL A 108 -7.13 -3.50 5.50
C VAL A 108 -8.06 -2.94 6.58
N PRO A 109 -7.56 -2.38 7.69
CA PRO A 109 -8.41 -1.84 8.75
C PRO A 109 -8.85 -0.40 8.53
N ASN A 110 -8.10 0.40 7.76
CA ASN A 110 -8.26 1.85 7.72
C ASN A 110 -9.52 2.31 6.99
N HIS A 111 -10.03 1.57 6.01
CA HIS A 111 -11.12 2.01 5.13
C HIS A 111 -11.94 0.86 4.57
N MET A 112 -13.09 1.20 4.01
CA MET A 112 -13.96 0.27 3.26
C MET A 112 -14.42 0.91 1.94
N GLY A 113 -14.75 0.05 0.97
CA GLY A 113 -15.49 0.45 -0.22
C GLY A 113 -16.93 0.87 0.13
N MET A 114 -17.44 1.90 -0.53
CA MET A 114 -18.79 2.42 -0.31
C MET A 114 -19.86 1.57 -0.99
N PHE A 115 -19.60 1.19 -2.25
CA PHE A 115 -20.62 0.53 -3.07
C PHE A 115 -20.60 -0.98 -2.87
N GLY A 116 -21.78 -1.55 -2.62
CA GLY A 116 -21.90 -2.95 -2.21
C GLY A 116 -21.69 -3.19 -0.71
N ASN A 117 -21.50 -2.12 0.08
CA ASN A 117 -21.29 -2.17 1.52
C ASN A 117 -22.63 -1.98 2.27
N PRO A 118 -23.15 -3.01 2.97
CA PRO A 118 -24.44 -2.92 3.67
C PRO A 118 -24.46 -1.86 4.78
N MET A 119 -23.34 -1.68 5.51
CA MET A 119 -23.25 -0.67 6.58
C MET A 119 -23.35 0.73 6.01
N TRP A 120 -22.66 1.01 4.89
CA TRP A 120 -22.71 2.29 4.20
C TRP A 120 -24.11 2.56 3.60
N HIS A 121 -24.76 1.54 3.03
CA HIS A 121 -26.13 1.69 2.53
C HIS A 121 -27.10 2.09 3.65
N ASP A 122 -26.94 1.53 4.87
CA ASP A 122 -27.77 1.95 6.02
C ASP A 122 -27.46 3.39 6.45
N VAL A 123 -26.20 3.84 6.35
CA VAL A 123 -25.82 5.25 6.59
C VAL A 123 -26.49 6.17 5.57
N LEU A 124 -26.49 5.82 4.30
CA LEU A 124 -27.17 6.64 3.26
C LEU A 124 -28.69 6.68 3.43
N GLU A 125 -29.29 5.62 3.97
CA GLU A 125 -30.71 5.58 4.25
C GLU A 125 -31.11 6.38 5.49
N ASN A 126 -30.30 6.32 6.55
CA ASN A 126 -30.70 6.79 7.87
C ASN A 126 -29.87 7.99 8.39
N GLY A 127 -28.79 8.36 7.73
CA GLY A 127 -27.88 9.44 8.16
C GLY A 127 -27.37 9.22 9.60
N PRO A 128 -27.36 10.26 10.45
CA PRO A 128 -26.89 10.16 11.84
C PRO A 128 -27.67 9.17 12.70
N ALA A 129 -28.88 8.75 12.30
CA ALA A 129 -29.67 7.75 13.02
C ALA A 129 -29.31 6.30 12.61
N SER A 130 -28.39 6.07 11.70
CA SER A 130 -27.85 4.74 11.40
C SER A 130 -27.09 4.19 12.60
N PRO A 131 -27.19 2.89 12.92
CA PRO A 131 -26.30 2.26 13.91
C PRO A 131 -24.83 2.30 13.49
N TYR A 132 -24.55 2.50 12.19
CA TYR A 132 -23.21 2.59 11.61
C TYR A 132 -22.73 4.02 11.38
N ALA A 133 -23.49 5.03 11.83
CA ALA A 133 -23.14 6.45 11.64
C ALA A 133 -21.82 6.87 12.31
N THR A 134 -21.41 6.15 13.36
CA THR A 134 -20.13 6.34 14.07
C THR A 134 -19.02 5.40 13.58
N TYR A 135 -19.33 4.42 12.74
CA TYR A 135 -18.35 3.47 12.22
C TYR A 135 -17.43 4.12 11.19
N PHE A 136 -18.00 5.01 10.41
CA PHE A 136 -17.29 5.77 9.40
C PHE A 136 -16.90 7.14 9.92
N ASP A 137 -15.77 7.63 9.50
CA ASP A 137 -15.24 8.92 9.91
C ASP A 137 -15.90 10.05 9.10
N ILE A 138 -17.13 10.39 9.49
CA ILE A 138 -18.00 11.40 8.84
C ILE A 138 -18.17 12.58 9.79
N ASP A 139 -17.90 13.79 9.28
CA ASP A 139 -18.31 15.03 9.94
C ASP A 139 -19.78 15.34 9.62
N TRP A 140 -20.66 15.11 10.59
CA TRP A 140 -22.09 15.36 10.48
C TRP A 140 -22.49 16.84 10.64
N LYS A 141 -21.51 17.69 11.01
CA LYS A 141 -21.70 19.15 11.17
C LYS A 141 -20.55 19.95 10.54
N PRO A 142 -20.24 19.71 9.26
CA PRO A 142 -19.15 20.41 8.61
C PRO A 142 -19.37 21.93 8.56
N ALA A 143 -18.36 22.69 8.14
CA ALA A 143 -18.48 24.14 8.00
C ALA A 143 -19.63 24.57 7.08
N LYS A 144 -19.96 23.76 6.07
CA LYS A 144 -21.08 24.03 5.13
C LYS A 144 -22.40 23.53 5.73
N ALA A 145 -23.24 24.45 6.16
CA ALA A 145 -24.51 24.15 6.84
C ALA A 145 -25.49 23.30 6.01
N GLU A 146 -25.44 23.39 4.68
CA GLU A 146 -26.26 22.59 3.75
C GLU A 146 -25.93 21.08 3.83
N LEU A 147 -24.80 20.72 4.41
CA LEU A 147 -24.38 19.33 4.65
C LEU A 147 -24.69 18.84 6.07
N TYR A 148 -25.33 19.62 6.93
CA TYR A 148 -25.69 19.18 8.26
C TYR A 148 -26.58 17.94 8.22
N GLY A 149 -26.10 16.84 8.84
CA GLY A 149 -26.79 15.56 8.86
C GLY A 149 -26.87 14.86 7.49
N LYS A 150 -25.99 15.23 6.55
CA LYS A 150 -25.87 14.61 5.22
C LYS A 150 -24.42 14.25 4.94
N VAL A 151 -24.23 13.25 4.06
CA VAL A 151 -22.95 12.91 3.45
C VAL A 151 -22.86 13.54 2.05
N LEU A 152 -21.79 14.23 1.74
CA LEU A 152 -21.53 14.63 0.35
C LEU A 152 -21.14 13.40 -0.45
N LEU A 153 -21.86 13.08 -1.55
CA LEU A 153 -21.55 11.99 -2.47
C LEU A 153 -21.06 12.55 -3.81
N PRO A 154 -19.77 12.67 -4.04
CA PRO A 154 -19.18 13.22 -5.25
C PRO A 154 -19.01 12.12 -6.32
N ILE A 155 -20.13 11.61 -6.84
CA ILE A 155 -20.16 10.48 -7.78
C ILE A 155 -20.63 10.89 -9.19
N LEU A 156 -21.15 12.12 -9.36
CA LEU A 156 -21.67 12.53 -10.65
C LEU A 156 -20.52 12.89 -11.61
N GLY A 157 -20.64 12.43 -12.84
CA GLY A 157 -19.69 12.72 -13.92
C GLY A 157 -19.79 14.15 -14.47
N ASP A 158 -20.84 14.90 -14.10
CA ASP A 158 -21.07 16.29 -14.49
C ASP A 158 -21.78 17.05 -13.36
N LEU A 159 -21.97 18.35 -13.52
CA LEU A 159 -22.71 19.18 -12.56
C LEU A 159 -24.09 18.58 -12.24
N TYR A 160 -24.49 18.63 -10.98
CA TYR A 160 -25.73 18.02 -10.48
C TYR A 160 -26.96 18.43 -11.32
N GLY A 161 -27.11 19.73 -11.64
CA GLY A 161 -28.25 20.20 -12.45
C GLY A 161 -28.26 19.56 -13.83
N LYS A 162 -27.12 19.43 -14.47
CA LYS A 162 -27.01 18.81 -15.79
C LYS A 162 -27.31 17.30 -15.74
N ALA A 163 -26.73 16.57 -14.79
CA ALA A 163 -27.02 15.14 -14.60
C ALA A 163 -28.53 14.89 -14.33
N LEU A 164 -29.16 15.79 -13.55
CA LEU A 164 -30.60 15.74 -13.27
C LEU A 164 -31.44 15.99 -14.54
N GLU A 165 -31.18 17.10 -15.25
CA GLU A 165 -31.95 17.55 -16.43
C GLU A 165 -31.75 16.67 -17.66
N GLU A 166 -30.63 15.94 -17.74
CA GLU A 166 -30.40 14.90 -18.76
C GLU A 166 -31.09 13.57 -18.41
N GLY A 167 -31.74 13.46 -17.24
CA GLY A 167 -32.45 12.26 -16.80
C GLY A 167 -31.53 11.10 -16.42
N GLN A 168 -30.27 11.39 -16.03
CA GLN A 168 -29.30 10.37 -15.57
C GLN A 168 -29.66 9.82 -14.19
N LEU A 169 -30.45 10.57 -13.38
CA LEU A 169 -30.94 10.17 -12.07
C LEU A 169 -32.40 9.66 -12.19
N THR A 170 -32.63 8.42 -11.76
CA THR A 170 -33.95 7.80 -11.88
C THR A 170 -34.42 7.14 -10.59
N LEU A 171 -35.63 7.48 -10.13
CA LEU A 171 -36.27 6.80 -9.01
C LEU A 171 -36.69 5.38 -9.43
N GLN A 172 -36.44 4.41 -8.57
CA GLN A 172 -36.80 3.02 -8.76
C GLN A 172 -37.52 2.47 -7.51
N TYR A 173 -38.33 1.43 -7.69
CA TYR A 173 -38.96 0.69 -6.62
C TYR A 173 -38.71 -0.80 -6.78
N ASN A 174 -38.20 -1.45 -5.71
CA ASN A 174 -37.97 -2.87 -5.69
C ASN A 174 -38.27 -3.45 -4.30
N HIS A 175 -39.20 -4.41 -4.22
CA HIS A 175 -39.51 -5.15 -3.01
C HIS A 175 -39.66 -4.32 -1.72
N GLY A 176 -40.48 -3.26 -1.79
CA GLY A 176 -40.74 -2.39 -0.62
C GLY A 176 -39.75 -1.25 -0.39
N THR A 177 -38.72 -1.18 -1.17
CA THR A 177 -37.67 -0.18 -1.04
C THR A 177 -37.63 0.74 -2.27
N PHE A 178 -37.46 2.04 -2.03
CA PHE A 178 -37.20 3.01 -3.08
C PHE A 178 -35.70 3.30 -3.14
N THR A 179 -35.16 3.45 -4.34
CA THR A 179 -33.77 3.82 -4.59
C THR A 179 -33.68 4.84 -5.72
N VAL A 180 -32.60 5.61 -5.75
CA VAL A 180 -32.24 6.44 -6.91
C VAL A 180 -31.06 5.78 -7.62
N GLN A 181 -31.24 5.50 -8.90
CA GLN A 181 -30.23 4.92 -9.75
C GLN A 181 -29.46 6.02 -10.47
N TYR A 182 -28.14 5.93 -10.44
CA TYR A 182 -27.20 6.70 -11.23
C TYR A 182 -26.12 5.78 -11.78
N ALA A 183 -26.03 5.60 -13.08
CA ALA A 183 -25.15 4.59 -13.71
C ALA A 183 -25.29 3.23 -12.99
N ASP A 184 -24.21 2.66 -12.48
CA ASP A 184 -24.22 1.38 -11.74
C ASP A 184 -24.49 1.56 -10.23
N HIS A 185 -24.72 2.79 -9.76
CA HIS A 185 -24.94 3.07 -8.34
C HIS A 185 -26.42 3.11 -7.99
N SER A 186 -26.82 2.35 -6.97
CA SER A 186 -28.16 2.32 -6.39
C SER A 186 -28.13 2.97 -4.99
N LEU A 187 -28.73 4.15 -4.85
CA LEU A 187 -28.71 4.96 -3.64
C LEU A 187 -30.01 4.81 -2.88
N GLN A 188 -29.91 4.53 -1.58
CA GLN A 188 -31.08 4.31 -0.72
C GLN A 188 -31.85 5.62 -0.48
N ILE A 189 -33.18 5.52 -0.44
CA ILE A 189 -34.08 6.61 -0.07
C ILE A 189 -34.48 6.49 1.40
N ASP A 190 -34.42 7.58 2.15
CA ASP A 190 -34.91 7.65 3.53
C ASP A 190 -36.38 7.23 3.60
N PRO A 191 -36.75 6.15 4.34
CA PRO A 191 -38.11 5.71 4.52
C PRO A 191 -39.05 6.80 5.09
N GLY A 192 -38.51 7.78 5.79
CA GLY A 192 -39.24 8.96 6.24
C GLY A 192 -39.64 9.96 5.14
N THR A 193 -39.25 9.67 3.87
CA THR A 193 -39.63 10.50 2.70
C THR A 193 -40.51 9.72 1.70
N ILE A 194 -40.96 8.53 2.04
CA ILE A 194 -41.83 7.68 1.20
C ILE A 194 -43.20 8.39 0.99
N ASP A 195 -43.66 9.12 1.98
CA ASP A 195 -44.88 9.94 1.85
C ASP A 195 -44.78 10.97 0.73
N ASN A 196 -43.63 11.59 0.49
CA ASN A 196 -43.40 12.52 -0.62
C ASN A 196 -43.59 11.84 -1.98
N ILE A 197 -43.33 10.53 -2.06
CA ILE A 197 -43.51 9.73 -3.27
C ILE A 197 -44.96 9.29 -3.44
N LEU A 198 -45.59 8.80 -2.34
CA LEU A 198 -46.89 8.11 -2.42
C LEU A 198 -48.09 8.99 -2.15
N ASP A 199 -47.99 10.02 -1.32
CA ASP A 199 -49.11 10.90 -0.97
C ASP A 199 -49.75 11.58 -2.22
N PRO A 200 -48.94 12.08 -3.19
CA PRO A 200 -49.54 12.65 -4.42
C PRO A 200 -50.34 11.67 -5.27
N THR A 201 -50.13 10.36 -5.08
CA THR A 201 -50.81 9.31 -5.87
C THR A 201 -52.09 8.78 -5.21
N MET A 202 -52.43 9.30 -4.01
CA MET A 202 -53.60 8.80 -3.27
C MET A 202 -54.92 9.00 -4.03
N GLY A 203 -55.03 10.04 -4.88
CA GLY A 203 -56.18 10.22 -5.77
C GLY A 203 -56.34 9.12 -6.82
N VAL A 204 -55.20 8.66 -7.38
CA VAL A 204 -55.17 7.53 -8.32
C VAL A 204 -55.43 6.21 -7.56
N ALA A 205 -54.86 6.04 -6.37
CA ALA A 205 -55.08 4.89 -5.53
C ALA A 205 -56.55 4.70 -5.18
N LYS A 206 -57.25 5.78 -4.85
CA LYS A 206 -58.69 5.79 -4.59
C LYS A 206 -59.50 5.23 -5.75
N SER A 207 -59.22 5.60 -6.99
CA SER A 207 -59.89 5.12 -8.17
C SER A 207 -59.48 3.71 -8.62
N THR A 208 -58.19 3.33 -8.42
CA THR A 208 -57.63 2.07 -8.93
C THR A 208 -57.82 0.92 -7.98
N ILE A 209 -57.52 1.13 -6.66
CA ILE A 209 -57.66 0.12 -5.62
C ILE A 209 -59.04 0.07 -5.03
N GLY A 210 -59.72 1.20 -4.92
CA GLY A 210 -61.05 1.41 -4.37
C GLY A 210 -61.01 2.04 -2.97
N GLU A 211 -61.70 3.17 -2.79
CA GLU A 211 -61.82 3.85 -1.50
C GLU A 211 -62.40 2.92 -0.44
N GLY A 212 -61.74 2.84 0.75
CA GLY A 212 -62.21 1.98 1.85
C GLY A 212 -61.89 0.48 1.72
N SER A 213 -61.28 0.03 0.63
CA SER A 213 -60.77 -1.34 0.53
C SER A 213 -59.65 -1.56 1.54
N PRO A 214 -59.47 -2.79 2.05
CA PRO A 214 -58.39 -3.11 2.99
C PRO A 214 -56.97 -2.68 2.48
N ASP A 215 -56.74 -2.84 1.19
CA ASP A 215 -55.44 -2.48 0.59
C ASP A 215 -55.26 -0.97 0.38
N TYR A 216 -56.33 -0.23 0.16
CA TYR A 216 -56.27 1.25 0.15
C TYR A 216 -55.99 1.81 1.55
N LEU A 217 -56.66 1.28 2.59
CA LEU A 217 -56.44 1.64 3.99
C LEU A 217 -55.01 1.26 4.44
N GLU A 218 -54.52 0.12 3.95
CA GLU A 218 -53.11 -0.32 4.21
C GLU A 218 -52.11 0.69 3.60
N LEU A 219 -52.28 1.07 2.34
CA LEU A 219 -51.42 2.08 1.69
C LEU A 219 -51.44 3.42 2.45
N GLN A 220 -52.62 3.89 2.86
CA GLN A 220 -52.80 5.09 3.66
C GLN A 220 -52.08 4.99 5.02
N SER A 221 -52.16 3.79 5.67
CA SER A 221 -51.50 3.54 6.93
C SER A 221 -49.98 3.51 6.78
N ILE A 222 -49.41 2.97 5.68
CA ILE A 222 -48.00 2.97 5.36
C ILE A 222 -47.48 4.42 5.18
N ILE A 223 -48.20 5.24 4.45
CA ILE A 223 -47.87 6.68 4.27
C ILE A 223 -47.87 7.40 5.61
N THR A 224 -48.88 7.13 6.46
CA THR A 224 -48.94 7.71 7.81
C THR A 224 -47.80 7.28 8.67
N ALA A 225 -47.39 6.00 8.61
CA ALA A 225 -46.25 5.47 9.33
C ALA A 225 -44.93 6.13 8.88
N SER A 226 -44.76 6.33 7.56
CA SER A 226 -43.59 7.06 7.01
C SER A 226 -43.50 8.50 7.58
N LYS A 227 -44.59 9.25 7.56
CA LYS A 227 -44.68 10.63 8.12
C LYS A 227 -44.32 10.71 9.61
N ASN A 228 -44.65 9.67 10.36
CA ASN A 228 -44.43 9.59 11.81
C ASN A 228 -43.08 8.95 12.19
N LEU A 229 -42.33 8.51 11.23
CA LEU A 229 -40.98 7.91 11.50
C LEU A 229 -40.08 8.95 12.20
N PRO A 230 -39.41 8.62 13.31
CA PRO A 230 -38.49 9.55 13.97
C PRO A 230 -37.50 10.14 12.98
N LYS A 231 -37.22 11.44 13.10
CA LYS A 231 -36.31 12.14 12.19
C LYS A 231 -34.92 11.53 12.26
N ARG A 232 -34.23 11.43 11.12
CA ARG A 232 -32.85 10.89 11.03
C ARG A 232 -31.81 11.70 11.81
N THR A 233 -32.12 12.93 12.20
CA THR A 233 -31.29 13.78 13.04
C THR A 233 -31.56 13.63 14.53
N ASP A 234 -32.55 12.80 14.94
CA ASP A 234 -32.87 12.52 16.34
C ASP A 234 -32.08 11.31 16.81
N THR A 235 -30.95 11.56 17.48
CA THR A 235 -30.00 10.54 17.93
C THR A 235 -30.29 10.01 19.35
N ARG A 236 -31.47 10.33 19.95
CA ARG A 236 -31.85 9.78 21.26
C ARG A 236 -32.05 8.25 21.15
N PRO A 237 -31.48 7.45 22.08
CA PRO A 237 -31.48 5.97 21.95
C PRO A 237 -32.86 5.35 21.72
N SER A 238 -33.90 5.85 22.39
CA SER A 238 -35.27 5.35 22.20
C SER A 238 -35.81 5.65 20.80
N LYS A 239 -35.44 6.80 20.22
CA LYS A 239 -35.85 7.19 18.85
C LYS A 239 -35.07 6.44 17.77
N LEU A 240 -33.80 6.15 18.02
CA LEU A 240 -33.00 5.27 17.15
C LEU A 240 -33.61 3.86 17.09
N ALA A 241 -33.93 3.27 18.24
CA ALA A 241 -34.54 1.96 18.31
C ALA A 241 -35.94 1.92 17.63
N GLU A 242 -36.75 2.95 17.85
CA GLU A 242 -38.06 3.13 17.21
C GLU A 242 -37.91 3.22 15.68
N ARG A 243 -37.05 4.12 15.18
CA ARG A 243 -36.80 4.32 13.74
C ARG A 243 -36.30 3.01 13.09
N ARG A 244 -35.32 2.32 13.69
CA ARG A 244 -34.78 1.06 13.20
C ARG A 244 -35.83 -0.02 13.02
N ARG A 245 -36.76 -0.16 13.98
CA ARG A 245 -37.86 -1.11 13.89
C ARG A 245 -38.92 -0.69 12.86
N GLU A 246 -39.38 0.54 12.94
CA GLU A 246 -40.52 1.01 12.14
C GLU A 246 -40.19 1.12 10.64
N LYS A 247 -38.95 1.50 10.28
CA LYS A 247 -38.53 1.53 8.87
C LYS A 247 -38.64 0.15 8.20
N GLU A 248 -38.27 -0.91 8.90
CA GLU A 248 -38.35 -2.28 8.38
C GLU A 248 -39.80 -2.79 8.29
N VAL A 249 -40.65 -2.35 9.24
CA VAL A 249 -42.09 -2.62 9.17
C VAL A 249 -42.70 -1.93 7.96
N ILE A 250 -42.39 -0.65 7.70
CA ILE A 250 -42.87 0.10 6.53
C ILE A 250 -42.48 -0.62 5.22
N LYS A 251 -41.22 -0.98 5.07
CA LYS A 251 -40.68 -1.65 3.86
C LYS A 251 -41.39 -3.01 3.64
N ARG A 252 -41.49 -3.83 4.68
CA ARG A 252 -42.16 -5.15 4.61
C ARG A 252 -43.61 -5.00 4.20
N ARG A 253 -44.36 -4.10 4.88
CA ARG A 253 -45.78 -3.88 4.56
C ARG A 253 -45.98 -3.42 3.12
N LEU A 254 -45.08 -2.55 2.61
CA LEU A 254 -45.14 -2.08 1.23
C LEU A 254 -44.81 -3.22 0.24
N ALA A 255 -43.82 -4.06 0.55
CA ALA A 255 -43.48 -5.23 -0.24
C ALA A 255 -44.68 -6.24 -0.29
N ASP A 256 -45.27 -6.55 0.86
CA ASP A 256 -46.39 -7.47 0.98
C ASP A 256 -47.62 -6.94 0.22
N LEU A 257 -47.92 -5.64 0.33
CA LEU A 257 -49.00 -4.99 -0.38
C LEU A 257 -48.86 -5.11 -1.90
N THR A 258 -47.67 -4.82 -2.41
CA THR A 258 -47.40 -4.87 -3.87
C THR A 258 -47.24 -6.30 -4.40
N ALA A 259 -46.85 -7.26 -3.57
CA ALA A 259 -46.81 -8.68 -3.93
C ALA A 259 -48.21 -9.30 -4.09
N ARG A 260 -49.13 -8.97 -3.16
CA ARG A 260 -50.48 -9.54 -3.14
C ARG A 260 -51.51 -8.82 -4.02
N ASN A 261 -51.27 -7.50 -4.32
CA ASN A 261 -52.23 -6.67 -5.09
C ASN A 261 -51.56 -5.99 -6.28
N SER A 262 -51.85 -6.49 -7.50
CA SER A 262 -51.31 -5.92 -8.76
C SER A 262 -51.77 -4.45 -9.02
N LYS A 263 -52.94 -4.06 -8.51
CA LYS A 263 -53.41 -2.68 -8.62
C LYS A 263 -52.62 -1.74 -7.73
N ALA A 264 -52.27 -2.18 -6.50
CA ALA A 264 -51.42 -1.45 -5.61
C ALA A 264 -50.01 -1.28 -6.22
N ARG A 265 -49.45 -2.37 -6.79
CA ARG A 265 -48.18 -2.33 -7.53
C ARG A 265 -48.23 -1.27 -8.63
N ARG A 266 -49.30 -1.25 -9.46
CA ARG A 266 -49.44 -0.28 -10.54
C ARG A 266 -49.46 1.16 -10.03
N VAL A 267 -50.16 1.43 -8.90
CA VAL A 267 -50.16 2.77 -8.26
C VAL A 267 -48.73 3.19 -7.85
N ILE A 268 -47.89 2.27 -7.30
CA ILE A 268 -46.51 2.55 -6.94
C ILE A 268 -45.68 2.81 -8.21
N GLU A 269 -45.87 2.03 -9.28
CA GLU A 269 -45.17 2.23 -10.57
C GLU A 269 -45.55 3.58 -11.21
N GLU A 270 -46.83 4.01 -11.10
CA GLU A 270 -47.29 5.33 -11.52
C GLU A 270 -46.63 6.43 -10.63
N ALA A 271 -46.53 6.21 -9.31
CA ALA A 271 -45.80 7.12 -8.41
C ALA A 271 -44.35 7.32 -8.84
N VAL A 272 -43.63 6.24 -9.07
CA VAL A 272 -42.23 6.28 -9.56
C VAL A 272 -42.14 7.01 -10.89
N THR A 273 -43.06 6.74 -11.82
CA THR A 273 -43.11 7.39 -13.15
C THR A 273 -43.33 8.91 -13.03
N ALA A 274 -44.09 9.40 -12.02
CA ALA A 274 -44.31 10.81 -11.79
C ALA A 274 -43.08 11.61 -11.37
N PHE A 275 -41.97 10.91 -11.00
CA PHE A 275 -40.65 11.49 -10.71
C PHE A 275 -39.72 11.48 -11.93
N LYS A 276 -40.12 10.85 -13.01
CA LYS A 276 -39.33 10.84 -14.25
C LYS A 276 -39.51 12.21 -14.93
N GLY A 277 -38.43 12.95 -14.97
CA GLY A 277 -38.39 14.22 -15.70
C GLY A 277 -38.40 14.02 -17.23
N ILE A 278 -38.62 15.07 -17.97
CA ILE A 278 -38.60 15.12 -19.42
C ILE A 278 -37.43 16.01 -19.83
N PRO A 279 -36.41 15.47 -20.50
CA PRO A 279 -35.27 16.25 -21.00
C PRO A 279 -35.76 17.44 -21.84
N GLY A 280 -35.30 18.66 -21.53
CA GLY A 280 -35.74 19.91 -22.13
C GLY A 280 -36.87 20.63 -21.40
N ASP A 281 -37.50 20.01 -20.39
CA ASP A 281 -38.45 20.65 -19.47
C ASP A 281 -37.94 20.59 -18.04
N ASN A 282 -37.16 21.60 -17.63
CA ASN A 282 -36.52 21.68 -16.30
C ASN A 282 -37.54 21.64 -15.14
N ALA A 283 -38.76 22.13 -15.37
CA ALA A 283 -39.80 22.11 -14.34
C ALA A 283 -40.26 20.69 -13.99
N SER A 284 -40.19 19.77 -14.92
CA SER A 284 -40.54 18.36 -14.74
C SER A 284 -39.64 17.62 -13.74
N PHE A 285 -38.41 18.07 -13.52
CA PHE A 285 -37.45 17.46 -12.59
C PHE A 285 -37.59 17.94 -11.14
N ARG A 286 -38.43 18.95 -10.89
CA ARG A 286 -38.54 19.56 -9.53
C ARG A 286 -38.87 18.53 -8.45
N LYS A 287 -39.79 17.60 -8.71
CA LYS A 287 -40.17 16.58 -7.73
C LYS A 287 -38.98 15.69 -7.33
N LEU A 288 -38.20 15.25 -8.30
CA LEU A 288 -37.02 14.42 -8.04
C LEU A 288 -35.95 15.23 -7.28
N HIS A 289 -35.76 16.49 -7.66
CA HIS A 289 -34.84 17.38 -6.94
C HIS A 289 -35.23 17.56 -5.47
N GLU A 290 -36.50 17.88 -5.20
CA GLU A 290 -37.05 18.06 -3.84
C GLU A 290 -36.90 16.75 -3.01
N LEU A 291 -37.12 15.58 -3.63
CA LEU A 291 -36.91 14.30 -2.96
C LEU A 291 -35.43 14.10 -2.61
N LEU A 292 -34.49 14.37 -3.54
CA LEU A 292 -33.06 14.23 -3.33
C LEU A 292 -32.51 15.19 -2.26
N GLU A 293 -33.03 16.44 -2.21
CA GLU A 293 -32.66 17.40 -1.16
C GLU A 293 -33.09 16.97 0.25
N ASN A 294 -34.05 16.05 0.36
CA ASN A 294 -34.49 15.48 1.64
C ASN A 294 -33.74 14.21 2.06
N GLN A 295 -32.74 13.74 1.30
CA GLN A 295 -32.00 12.54 1.65
C GLN A 295 -30.89 12.80 2.68
N ALA A 296 -30.33 11.72 3.25
CA ALA A 296 -29.20 11.75 4.16
C ALA A 296 -27.87 11.99 3.43
N TYR A 297 -27.90 12.17 2.15
CA TYR A 297 -26.74 12.48 1.31
C TYR A 297 -27.05 13.62 0.36
N ARG A 298 -26.00 14.24 -0.17
CA ARG A 298 -26.06 15.26 -1.22
C ARG A 298 -25.21 14.81 -2.40
N LEU A 299 -25.84 14.61 -3.55
CA LEU A 299 -25.16 14.29 -4.80
C LEU A 299 -24.41 15.51 -5.33
N SER A 300 -23.18 15.30 -5.76
CA SER A 300 -22.38 16.37 -6.37
C SER A 300 -21.48 15.85 -7.49
N TYR A 301 -21.07 16.80 -8.33
CA TYR A 301 -20.00 16.55 -9.31
C TYR A 301 -18.72 16.07 -8.59
N TRP A 302 -18.06 15.07 -9.16
CA TRP A 302 -16.92 14.41 -8.48
C TRP A 302 -15.79 15.37 -8.10
N GLN A 303 -15.58 16.46 -8.86
CA GLN A 303 -14.55 17.46 -8.53
C GLN A 303 -14.85 18.24 -7.24
N ALA A 304 -16.12 18.35 -6.82
CA ALA A 304 -16.47 19.03 -5.57
C ALA A 304 -15.91 18.34 -4.31
N ALA A 305 -15.51 17.08 -4.43
CA ALA A 305 -14.88 16.33 -3.34
C ALA A 305 -13.62 17.00 -2.80
N SER A 306 -12.86 17.66 -3.67
CA SER A 306 -11.60 18.31 -3.31
C SER A 306 -11.79 19.35 -2.20
N ASP A 307 -12.91 20.10 -2.24
CA ASP A 307 -13.16 21.25 -1.36
C ASP A 307 -14.21 20.98 -0.28
N GLU A 308 -15.14 20.03 -0.50
CA GLU A 308 -16.36 19.94 0.31
C GLU A 308 -16.63 18.54 0.91
N VAL A 309 -15.83 17.51 0.62
CA VAL A 309 -16.05 16.18 1.19
C VAL A 309 -15.99 16.22 2.72
N ASN A 310 -17.02 15.65 3.36
CA ASN A 310 -17.16 15.66 4.81
C ASN A 310 -16.99 14.28 5.46
N TYR A 311 -16.19 13.43 4.85
CA TYR A 311 -15.75 12.17 5.42
C TYR A 311 -14.27 11.92 5.08
N ARG A 312 -13.57 11.18 5.92
CA ARG A 312 -12.18 10.81 5.65
C ARG A 312 -12.14 9.77 4.53
N ARG A 313 -11.27 10.00 3.55
CA ARG A 313 -11.03 9.10 2.42
C ARG A 313 -9.70 8.37 2.59
N PHE A 314 -9.56 7.22 1.93
CA PHE A 314 -8.25 6.66 1.65
C PHE A 314 -7.58 7.53 0.57
N PHE A 315 -6.57 8.31 0.98
CA PHE A 315 -5.93 9.35 0.17
C PHE A 315 -6.96 10.32 -0.47
N VAL A 316 -7.11 10.23 -1.79
CA VAL A 316 -8.02 11.08 -2.58
C VAL A 316 -9.11 10.28 -3.30
N ILE A 317 -9.28 9.01 -2.95
CA ILE A 317 -10.24 8.10 -3.59
C ILE A 317 -11.60 8.28 -2.95
N ASN A 318 -12.54 8.87 -3.69
CA ASN A 318 -13.87 9.23 -3.19
C ASN A 318 -14.71 8.03 -2.74
N GLU A 319 -14.46 6.86 -3.31
CA GLU A 319 -15.25 5.63 -3.07
C GLU A 319 -14.72 4.79 -1.90
N LEU A 320 -13.62 5.20 -1.25
CA LEU A 320 -13.02 4.51 -0.12
C LEU A 320 -13.15 5.37 1.16
N VAL A 321 -14.08 4.99 2.03
CA VAL A 321 -14.40 5.74 3.25
C VAL A 321 -13.62 5.20 4.46
N GLY A 322 -13.05 6.12 5.24
CA GLY A 322 -12.30 5.80 6.45
C GLY A 322 -13.17 5.24 7.56
N LEU A 323 -12.64 4.26 8.29
CA LEU A 323 -13.23 3.66 9.48
C LEU A 323 -12.65 4.29 10.75
N ARG A 324 -13.47 4.39 11.80
CA ARG A 324 -13.06 4.85 13.13
C ARG A 324 -12.62 3.66 13.99
N MET A 325 -11.43 3.12 13.68
CA MET A 325 -10.90 1.92 14.37
C MET A 325 -10.60 2.13 15.85
N GLU A 326 -10.56 3.37 16.31
CA GLU A 326 -10.50 3.73 17.72
C GLU A 326 -11.79 3.44 18.50
N ASP A 327 -12.93 3.21 17.81
CA ASP A 327 -14.19 2.77 18.42
C ASP A 327 -14.16 1.24 18.58
N PRO A 328 -14.23 0.71 19.82
CA PRO A 328 -14.23 -0.74 20.05
C PRO A 328 -15.33 -1.50 19.30
N ALA A 329 -16.51 -0.88 19.08
CA ALA A 329 -17.60 -1.50 18.34
C ALA A 329 -17.24 -1.69 16.85
N VAL A 330 -16.47 -0.79 16.27
CA VAL A 330 -15.98 -0.88 14.89
C VAL A 330 -14.94 -1.99 14.77
N PHE A 331 -13.99 -2.04 15.72
CA PHE A 331 -12.99 -3.09 15.77
C PHE A 331 -13.67 -4.47 15.86
N GLU A 332 -14.57 -4.68 16.82
CA GLU A 332 -15.29 -5.95 16.96
C GLU A 332 -16.09 -6.31 15.71
N ALA A 333 -16.79 -5.35 15.10
CA ALA A 333 -17.61 -5.60 13.92
C ALA A 333 -16.77 -5.99 12.69
N THR A 334 -15.53 -5.55 12.57
CA THR A 334 -14.71 -5.74 11.36
C THR A 334 -13.64 -6.84 11.49
N HIS A 335 -13.37 -7.35 12.69
CA HIS A 335 -12.29 -8.32 12.93
C HIS A 335 -12.77 -9.75 13.23
N GLN A 336 -14.08 -10.02 13.26
CA GLN A 336 -14.62 -11.34 13.65
C GLN A 336 -14.06 -12.49 12.81
N LEU A 337 -14.06 -12.36 11.47
CA LEU A 337 -13.58 -13.41 10.60
C LEU A 337 -12.08 -13.64 10.75
N VAL A 338 -11.27 -12.58 10.71
CA VAL A 338 -9.80 -12.71 10.77
C VAL A 338 -9.37 -13.29 12.12
N ARG A 339 -9.95 -12.84 13.25
CA ARG A 339 -9.68 -13.39 14.58
C ARG A 339 -10.06 -14.87 14.66
N ARG A 340 -11.22 -15.24 14.12
CA ARG A 340 -11.64 -16.64 14.05
C ARG A 340 -10.66 -17.50 13.25
N LEU A 341 -10.22 -17.05 12.07
CA LEU A 341 -9.26 -17.79 11.24
C LEU A 341 -7.90 -17.95 11.94
N ILE A 342 -7.45 -16.96 12.70
CA ILE A 342 -6.25 -17.05 13.53
C ILE A 342 -6.45 -18.08 14.66
N ALA A 343 -7.53 -17.98 15.41
CA ALA A 343 -7.84 -18.92 16.50
C ALA A 343 -8.00 -20.36 15.98
N GLU A 344 -8.49 -20.55 14.75
CA GLU A 344 -8.58 -21.86 14.09
C GLU A 344 -7.24 -22.38 13.54
N GLY A 345 -6.17 -21.59 13.65
CA GLY A 345 -4.86 -21.93 13.10
C GLY A 345 -4.83 -21.96 11.57
N LYS A 346 -5.70 -21.21 10.91
CA LYS A 346 -5.75 -21.05 9.45
C LYS A 346 -4.94 -19.87 8.95
N LEU A 347 -4.66 -18.91 9.82
CA LEU A 347 -3.76 -17.79 9.61
C LEU A 347 -2.65 -17.78 10.67
N ASP A 348 -1.42 -17.50 10.26
CA ASP A 348 -0.23 -17.45 11.11
C ASP A 348 0.28 -16.02 11.30
N GLY A 349 -0.11 -15.09 10.42
CA GLY A 349 0.35 -13.71 10.47
C GLY A 349 -0.55 -12.75 9.69
N LEU A 350 -0.34 -11.46 9.95
CA LEU A 350 -0.99 -10.36 9.25
C LEU A 350 0.04 -9.32 8.79
N ARG A 351 -0.25 -8.72 7.67
CA ARG A 351 0.30 -7.41 7.26
C ARG A 351 -0.83 -6.40 7.37
N ILE A 352 -0.61 -5.34 8.13
CA ILE A 352 -1.60 -4.27 8.31
C ILE A 352 -1.37 -3.19 7.27
N ASP A 353 -2.38 -3.02 6.42
CA ASP A 353 -2.42 -2.00 5.38
C ASP A 353 -2.59 -0.61 5.99
N HIS A 354 -1.84 0.36 5.48
CA HIS A 354 -1.99 1.79 5.76
C HIS A 354 -2.16 2.12 7.26
N VAL A 355 -1.29 1.58 8.10
CA VAL A 355 -1.35 1.78 9.56
C VAL A 355 -1.28 3.28 9.95
N ASP A 356 -0.59 4.11 9.16
CA ASP A 356 -0.48 5.55 9.34
C ASP A 356 -1.83 6.28 9.15
N GLY A 357 -2.80 5.66 8.50
CA GLY A 357 -4.16 6.20 8.33
C GLY A 357 -5.06 6.04 9.55
N LEU A 358 -4.70 5.22 10.54
CA LEU A 358 -5.46 5.03 11.77
C LEU A 358 -5.30 6.23 12.72
N LEU A 359 -6.30 6.53 13.53
CA LEU A 359 -6.21 7.61 14.51
C LEU A 359 -5.10 7.32 15.53
N ASP A 360 -5.13 6.13 16.15
CA ASP A 360 -4.12 5.63 17.09
C ASP A 360 -3.59 4.26 16.65
N PRO A 361 -2.50 4.23 15.86
CA PRO A 361 -1.90 2.99 15.40
C PRO A 361 -1.42 2.08 16.53
N GLY A 362 -0.83 2.65 17.58
CA GLY A 362 -0.27 1.89 18.71
C GLY A 362 -1.34 1.15 19.50
N CYS A 363 -2.41 1.84 19.85
CA CYS A 363 -3.56 1.25 20.54
C CYS A 363 -4.21 0.14 19.68
N TYR A 364 -4.43 0.39 18.38
CA TYR A 364 -4.98 -0.60 17.45
C TYR A 364 -4.14 -1.89 17.40
N LEU A 365 -2.83 -1.78 17.24
CA LEU A 365 -1.93 -2.92 17.14
C LEU A 365 -1.92 -3.76 18.44
N TRP A 366 -1.95 -3.12 19.60
CA TRP A 366 -2.07 -3.80 20.88
C TRP A 366 -3.43 -4.48 21.05
N GLN A 367 -4.50 -3.81 20.68
CA GLN A 367 -5.85 -4.40 20.72
C GLN A 367 -5.93 -5.63 19.83
N LEU A 368 -5.35 -5.58 18.63
CA LEU A 368 -5.33 -6.71 17.70
C LEU A 368 -4.57 -7.91 18.27
N GLN A 369 -3.33 -7.72 18.73
CA GLN A 369 -2.52 -8.79 19.32
C GLN A 369 -3.20 -9.42 20.55
N LYS A 370 -3.70 -8.56 21.45
CA LYS A 370 -4.41 -8.97 22.65
C LYS A 370 -5.64 -9.82 22.34
N SER A 371 -6.51 -9.34 21.45
CA SER A 371 -7.73 -10.05 21.08
C SER A 371 -7.43 -11.40 20.41
N CYS A 372 -6.44 -11.47 19.53
CA CYS A 372 -6.00 -12.72 18.93
C CYS A 372 -5.45 -13.70 19.98
N TRP A 373 -4.67 -13.22 20.95
CA TRP A 373 -4.17 -14.05 22.03
C TRP A 373 -5.29 -14.64 22.89
N VAL A 374 -6.27 -13.81 23.26
CA VAL A 374 -7.43 -14.24 24.06
C VAL A 374 -8.21 -15.30 23.28
N ASP A 375 -8.55 -15.08 22.01
CA ASP A 375 -9.31 -16.04 21.19
C ASP A 375 -8.60 -17.39 21.04
N MET A 376 -7.29 -17.37 20.76
CA MET A 376 -6.45 -18.58 20.69
C MET A 376 -6.43 -19.33 22.02
N ALA A 377 -6.30 -18.60 23.13
CA ALA A 377 -6.25 -19.17 24.47
C ALA A 377 -7.61 -19.74 24.87
N VAL A 378 -8.70 -19.01 24.68
CA VAL A 378 -10.07 -19.50 24.96
C VAL A 378 -10.33 -20.80 24.19
N ARG A 379 -10.01 -20.85 22.89
CA ARG A 379 -10.19 -22.05 22.07
C ARG A 379 -9.37 -23.23 22.59
N THR A 380 -8.07 -23.00 22.82
CA THR A 380 -7.17 -24.07 23.26
C THR A 380 -7.49 -24.59 24.65
N LEU A 381 -7.90 -23.71 25.56
CA LEU A 381 -8.15 -24.07 26.95
C LEU A 381 -9.54 -24.67 27.16
N SER A 382 -10.55 -24.21 26.41
CA SER A 382 -11.92 -24.77 26.50
C SER A 382 -11.98 -26.27 26.13
N ASP A 383 -11.06 -26.75 25.30
CA ASP A 383 -10.98 -28.16 24.92
C ASP A 383 -10.22 -29.04 25.94
N LYS A 384 -9.57 -28.44 26.96
CA LYS A 384 -8.85 -29.18 28.01
C LYS A 384 -9.79 -29.65 29.08
N PRO A 385 -9.71 -30.93 29.51
CA PRO A 385 -10.59 -31.48 30.55
C PRO A 385 -10.60 -30.68 31.87
N GLU A 386 -9.50 -30.02 32.18
CA GLU A 386 -9.32 -29.25 33.41
C GLU A 386 -10.16 -27.96 33.45
N PHE A 387 -10.46 -27.38 32.28
CA PHE A 387 -11.18 -26.12 32.11
C PHE A 387 -12.57 -26.31 31.45
N SER A 388 -12.90 -27.51 31.01
CA SER A 388 -14.14 -27.83 30.28
C SER A 388 -15.44 -27.57 31.07
N ALA A 389 -15.35 -27.45 32.39
CA ALA A 389 -16.46 -27.08 33.26
C ALA A 389 -16.64 -25.57 33.44
N ILE A 390 -15.74 -24.76 32.94
CA ILE A 390 -15.80 -23.29 33.03
C ILE A 390 -16.49 -22.76 31.77
N GLU A 391 -17.42 -21.83 31.94
CA GLU A 391 -18.05 -21.15 30.80
C GLU A 391 -16.99 -20.37 30.00
N LYS A 392 -17.07 -20.42 28.67
CA LYS A 392 -16.10 -19.75 27.78
C LYS A 392 -15.99 -18.26 28.05
N GLU A 393 -17.11 -17.60 28.32
CA GLU A 393 -17.16 -16.17 28.67
C GLU A 393 -16.34 -15.87 29.94
N SER A 394 -16.37 -16.73 30.95
CA SER A 394 -15.58 -16.56 32.17
C SER A 394 -14.08 -16.75 31.94
N ILE A 395 -13.70 -17.63 30.98
CA ILE A 395 -12.29 -17.78 30.55
C ILE A 395 -11.85 -16.52 29.81
N GLU A 396 -12.69 -16.01 28.92
CA GLU A 396 -12.42 -14.81 28.13
C GLU A 396 -12.25 -13.57 29.01
N ASP A 397 -13.16 -13.35 29.96
CA ASP A 397 -13.11 -12.23 30.91
C ASP A 397 -11.82 -12.26 31.73
N GLU A 398 -11.43 -13.41 32.25
CA GLU A 398 -10.22 -13.56 33.06
C GLU A 398 -8.95 -13.31 32.24
N LEU A 399 -8.87 -13.87 31.01
CA LEU A 399 -7.74 -13.66 30.13
C LEU A 399 -7.68 -12.22 29.60
N SER A 400 -8.81 -11.59 29.36
CA SER A 400 -8.88 -10.18 28.93
C SER A 400 -8.36 -9.27 30.03
N ARG A 401 -8.80 -9.46 31.27
CA ARG A 401 -8.33 -8.72 32.44
C ARG A 401 -6.83 -8.90 32.63
N TYR A 402 -6.34 -10.14 32.62
CA TYR A 402 -4.91 -10.42 32.74
C TYR A 402 -4.10 -9.73 31.64
N SER A 403 -4.60 -9.75 30.40
CA SER A 403 -3.91 -9.15 29.27
C SER A 403 -3.79 -7.62 29.36
N GLU A 404 -4.80 -6.96 29.93
CA GLU A 404 -4.78 -5.52 30.21
C GLU A 404 -3.73 -5.16 31.25
N GLU A 405 -3.74 -5.90 32.39
CA GLU A 405 -2.77 -5.72 33.45
C GLU A 405 -1.31 -5.95 32.98
N GLU A 406 -1.07 -6.98 32.15
CA GLU A 406 0.27 -7.29 31.64
C GLU A 406 0.77 -6.21 30.66
N VAL A 407 -0.08 -5.74 29.73
CA VAL A 407 0.28 -4.69 28.77
C VAL A 407 0.57 -3.37 29.49
N GLU A 408 -0.22 -3.00 30.49
CA GLU A 408 0.04 -1.80 31.31
C GLU A 408 1.34 -1.91 32.09
N ALA A 409 1.61 -3.07 32.67
CA ALA A 409 2.82 -3.29 33.49
C ALA A 409 4.09 -3.41 32.64
N ASN A 410 3.97 -3.95 31.41
CA ASN A 410 5.12 -4.23 30.54
C ASN A 410 4.79 -4.06 29.06
N PRO A 411 4.71 -2.82 28.54
CA PRO A 411 4.34 -2.51 27.16
C PRO A 411 5.27 -3.10 26.09
N THR A 412 6.46 -3.56 26.48
CA THR A 412 7.44 -4.17 25.56
C THR A 412 7.49 -5.69 25.67
N SER A 413 6.62 -6.32 26.45
CA SER A 413 6.58 -7.76 26.66
C SER A 413 6.36 -8.51 25.34
N GLU A 414 7.19 -9.53 25.08
CA GLU A 414 6.95 -10.50 24.01
C GLU A 414 5.80 -11.46 24.34
N ALA A 415 5.36 -11.47 25.59
CA ALA A 415 4.38 -12.42 26.15
C ALA A 415 2.99 -12.31 25.53
N MET A 416 2.65 -11.18 24.90
CA MET A 416 1.32 -10.90 24.33
C MET A 416 1.37 -10.68 22.81
N LYS A 417 2.36 -11.25 22.14
CA LYS A 417 2.54 -11.15 20.68
C LYS A 417 2.40 -12.53 20.02
N PRO A 418 1.19 -13.13 20.02
CA PRO A 418 1.00 -14.49 19.49
C PRO A 418 1.15 -14.56 17.96
N LEU A 419 0.90 -13.45 17.28
CA LEU A 419 0.78 -13.37 15.84
C LEU A 419 2.07 -12.78 15.22
N PHE A 420 2.52 -13.33 14.08
CA PHE A 420 3.47 -12.62 13.23
C PHE A 420 2.78 -11.40 12.64
N LEU A 421 3.26 -10.21 12.96
CA LEU A 421 2.60 -8.96 12.61
C LEU A 421 3.59 -7.97 12.01
N VAL A 422 3.39 -7.60 10.75
CA VAL A 422 4.13 -6.55 10.06
C VAL A 422 3.20 -5.43 9.63
N VAL A 423 3.74 -4.22 9.57
CA VAL A 423 2.97 -3.03 9.20
C VAL A 423 3.47 -2.43 7.89
N GLU A 424 2.53 -1.96 7.07
CA GLU A 424 2.88 -1.05 5.98
C GLU A 424 3.15 0.33 6.57
N LYS A 425 4.40 0.58 6.78
CA LYS A 425 4.92 1.87 7.23
C LYS A 425 6.13 2.22 6.40
N ILE A 426 6.07 3.38 5.77
CA ILE A 426 7.19 3.91 5.01
C ILE A 426 8.11 4.67 5.96
N LEU A 427 9.27 4.11 6.24
CA LEU A 427 10.29 4.73 7.07
C LEU A 427 11.19 5.59 6.19
N VAL A 428 11.28 6.88 6.51
CA VAL A 428 12.28 7.76 5.90
C VAL A 428 13.65 7.51 6.53
N GLU A 429 14.71 7.98 5.87
CA GLU A 429 16.08 7.76 6.37
C GLU A 429 16.28 8.29 7.80
N GLY A 430 16.72 7.40 8.69
CA GLY A 430 16.92 7.70 10.11
C GLY A 430 15.67 7.60 10.99
N GLU A 431 14.52 7.26 10.40
CA GLU A 431 13.31 6.93 11.15
C GLU A 431 13.32 5.46 11.59
N ALA A 432 12.73 5.18 12.75
CA ALA A 432 12.50 3.84 13.28
C ALA A 432 11.06 3.69 13.74
N LEU A 433 10.56 2.47 13.77
CA LEU A 433 9.25 2.18 14.39
C LEU A 433 9.28 2.56 15.87
N PRO A 434 8.14 2.99 16.46
CA PRO A 434 8.02 3.12 17.91
C PRO A 434 8.32 1.78 18.60
N GLU A 435 9.19 1.80 19.63
CA GLU A 435 9.58 0.58 20.36
C GLU A 435 8.40 -0.06 21.11
N SER A 436 7.36 0.74 21.42
CA SER A 436 6.13 0.29 22.06
C SER A 436 5.18 -0.49 21.17
N TRP A 437 5.37 -0.49 19.84
CA TRP A 437 4.48 -1.20 18.94
C TRP A 437 4.69 -2.72 18.98
N PRO A 438 3.63 -3.53 19.16
CA PRO A 438 3.73 -4.98 19.24
C PRO A 438 3.84 -5.64 17.86
N VAL A 439 4.82 -5.24 17.04
CA VAL A 439 5.01 -5.70 15.67
C VAL A 439 6.40 -6.31 15.48
N ASP A 440 6.57 -7.12 14.44
CA ASP A 440 7.84 -7.73 14.05
C ASP A 440 8.69 -6.83 13.16
N GLY A 441 8.07 -5.84 12.52
CA GLY A 441 8.72 -4.86 11.67
C GLY A 441 7.81 -4.30 10.58
N THR A 442 8.43 -3.79 9.52
CA THR A 442 7.77 -3.21 8.36
C THR A 442 7.68 -4.20 7.20
N THR A 443 7.08 -3.75 6.07
CA THR A 443 7.09 -4.45 4.79
C THR A 443 8.39 -4.31 3.99
N GLY A 444 9.37 -3.49 4.47
CA GLY A 444 10.75 -3.47 3.97
C GLY A 444 11.06 -2.50 2.84
N TYR A 445 10.31 -1.43 2.64
CA TYR A 445 10.63 -0.41 1.63
C TYR A 445 11.99 0.25 1.89
N GLU A 446 12.32 0.49 3.15
CA GLU A 446 13.63 1.02 3.55
C GLU A 446 14.81 0.09 3.16
N PHE A 447 14.59 -1.23 3.12
CA PHE A 447 15.58 -2.17 2.63
C PHE A 447 15.76 -2.06 1.12
N SER A 448 14.68 -1.97 0.35
CA SER A 448 14.71 -1.81 -1.09
C SER A 448 15.52 -0.58 -1.49
N CYS A 449 15.25 0.57 -0.86
CA CYS A 449 15.95 1.83 -1.14
C CYS A 449 17.45 1.76 -0.83
N LEU A 450 17.83 1.14 0.29
CA LEU A 450 19.23 0.94 0.66
C LEU A 450 19.94 0.02 -0.32
N LEU A 451 19.25 -1.02 -0.79
CA LEU A 451 19.82 -2.01 -1.69
C LEU A 451 20.03 -1.44 -3.10
N ASP A 452 19.07 -0.70 -3.65
CA ASP A 452 19.24 -0.04 -4.95
C ASP A 452 20.44 0.92 -4.95
N ARG A 453 20.57 1.70 -3.88
CA ARG A 453 21.63 2.72 -3.77
C ARG A 453 23.06 2.15 -3.82
N ILE A 454 23.30 0.91 -3.44
CA ILE A 454 24.65 0.32 -3.57
C ILE A 454 25.00 -0.04 -5.02
N PHE A 455 24.04 -0.11 -5.95
CA PHE A 455 24.28 -0.32 -7.38
C PHE A 455 24.42 0.97 -8.17
N VAL A 456 24.20 2.13 -7.53
CA VAL A 456 24.40 3.46 -8.11
C VAL A 456 25.78 3.99 -7.77
N ASP A 457 26.50 4.48 -8.77
CA ASP A 457 27.85 5.01 -8.59
C ASP A 457 27.84 6.42 -7.99
N THR A 458 28.30 6.54 -6.76
CA THR A 458 28.43 7.81 -6.04
C THR A 458 29.50 8.73 -6.61
N GLY A 459 30.51 8.17 -7.30
CA GLY A 459 31.60 8.92 -7.93
C GLY A 459 31.13 9.81 -9.07
N HIS A 460 30.07 9.39 -9.75
CA HIS A 460 29.49 10.08 -10.90
C HIS A 460 28.25 10.94 -10.56
N ARG A 461 27.91 11.09 -9.28
CA ARG A 461 26.73 11.87 -8.83
C ARG A 461 26.62 13.23 -9.51
N ARG A 462 27.74 13.99 -9.55
CA ARG A 462 27.75 15.33 -10.18
C ARG A 462 27.50 15.24 -11.69
N ALA A 463 28.16 14.29 -12.37
CA ALA A 463 28.00 14.12 -13.81
C ALA A 463 26.57 13.74 -14.20
N THR A 464 25.91 12.89 -13.39
CA THR A 464 24.49 12.51 -13.58
C THR A 464 23.59 13.73 -13.45
N LEU A 465 23.74 14.54 -12.39
CA LEU A 465 22.95 15.76 -12.20
C LEU A 465 23.22 16.81 -13.29
N ASP A 466 24.48 16.99 -13.68
CA ASP A 466 24.86 17.96 -14.73
C ASP A 466 24.30 17.53 -16.09
N THR A 467 24.27 16.22 -16.38
CA THR A 467 23.64 15.67 -17.59
C THR A 467 22.16 15.97 -17.62
N TYR A 468 21.44 15.67 -16.55
CA TYR A 468 20.02 15.95 -16.41
C TYR A 468 19.72 17.44 -16.64
N ARG A 469 20.37 18.33 -15.87
CA ARG A 469 20.17 19.79 -15.97
C ARG A 469 20.44 20.36 -17.35
N GLN A 470 21.49 19.88 -18.04
CA GLN A 470 21.84 20.34 -19.39
C GLN A 470 20.88 19.89 -20.49
N LEU A 471 20.15 18.81 -20.26
CA LEU A 471 19.24 18.25 -21.26
C LEU A 471 17.80 18.70 -21.05
N THR A 472 17.42 18.96 -19.80
CA THR A 472 16.05 19.30 -19.43
C THR A 472 15.85 20.77 -19.07
N ASP A 473 16.95 21.53 -18.87
CA ASP A 473 16.97 22.89 -18.29
C ASP A 473 16.41 22.97 -16.86
N GLU A 474 16.17 21.81 -16.22
CA GLU A 474 15.67 21.72 -14.85
C GLU A 474 16.79 22.00 -13.84
N THR A 475 16.59 22.99 -12.99
CA THR A 475 17.59 23.42 -11.99
C THR A 475 17.09 23.32 -10.56
N GLU A 476 15.80 23.06 -10.36
CA GLU A 476 15.20 23.00 -9.04
C GLU A 476 15.75 21.85 -8.20
N ARG A 477 15.83 22.10 -6.90
CA ARG A 477 16.24 21.06 -5.95
C ARG A 477 15.04 20.18 -5.60
N PHE A 478 15.26 18.91 -5.43
CA PHE A 478 14.21 17.97 -5.06
C PHE A 478 13.34 18.42 -3.87
N LYS A 479 13.96 19.02 -2.85
CA LYS A 479 13.23 19.54 -1.67
C LYS A 479 12.24 20.65 -2.00
N ASP A 480 12.56 21.47 -2.99
CA ASP A 480 11.68 22.56 -3.42
C ASP A 480 10.54 22.00 -4.26
N ILE A 481 10.82 21.04 -5.17
CA ILE A 481 9.80 20.29 -5.94
C ILE A 481 8.83 19.56 -4.99
N VAL A 482 9.33 18.91 -3.93
CA VAL A 482 8.48 18.24 -2.93
C VAL A 482 7.58 19.23 -2.19
N TYR A 483 8.15 20.37 -1.78
CA TYR A 483 7.37 21.43 -1.12
C TYR A 483 6.26 21.95 -2.04
N ASP A 484 6.57 22.31 -3.28
CA ASP A 484 5.61 22.83 -4.24
C ASP A 484 4.54 21.79 -4.60
N SER A 485 4.95 20.52 -4.74
CA SER A 485 4.03 19.40 -4.95
C SER A 485 3.07 19.19 -3.78
N LYS A 486 3.53 19.31 -2.54
CA LYS A 486 2.68 19.25 -1.35
C LYS A 486 1.72 20.44 -1.27
N ILE A 487 2.20 21.67 -1.56
CA ILE A 487 1.35 22.85 -1.63
C ILE A 487 0.27 22.68 -2.71
N LEU A 488 0.63 22.15 -3.89
CA LEU A 488 -0.34 21.86 -4.95
C LEU A 488 -1.43 20.91 -4.47
N VAL A 489 -1.05 19.79 -3.85
CA VAL A 489 -2.00 18.79 -3.34
C VAL A 489 -2.88 19.34 -2.21
N LEU A 490 -2.32 20.15 -1.31
CA LEU A 490 -3.04 20.83 -0.22
C LEU A 490 -4.04 21.88 -0.71
N ASN A 491 -3.76 22.52 -1.85
CA ASN A 491 -4.66 23.50 -2.47
C ASN A 491 -5.67 22.87 -3.44
N THR A 492 -5.53 21.59 -3.77
CA THR A 492 -6.41 20.88 -4.71
C THR A 492 -7.08 19.69 -4.03
N SER A 493 -6.57 18.50 -4.22
CA SER A 493 -7.23 17.24 -3.84
C SER A 493 -7.40 17.00 -2.32
N LEU A 494 -6.64 17.71 -1.47
CA LEU A 494 -6.71 17.63 0.00
C LEU A 494 -7.10 18.98 0.67
N ALA A 495 -7.80 19.87 -0.05
CA ALA A 495 -8.24 21.16 0.49
C ALA A 495 -9.34 20.99 1.56
N ALA A 496 -10.28 20.06 1.40
CA ALA A 496 -11.34 19.79 2.38
C ALA A 496 -10.80 19.38 3.75
N PRO A 497 -9.97 18.34 3.90
CA PRO A 497 -9.42 17.96 5.21
C PRO A 497 -8.50 19.05 5.83
N LEU A 498 -7.76 19.81 5.02
CA LEU A 498 -7.02 20.97 5.52
C LEU A 498 -7.96 22.03 6.13
N THR A 499 -9.09 22.29 5.48
CA THR A 499 -10.10 23.23 5.95
C THR A 499 -10.76 22.73 7.25
N SER A 500 -11.05 21.43 7.35
CA SER A 500 -11.58 20.82 8.58
C SER A 500 -10.63 21.01 9.76
N LEU A 501 -9.35 20.68 9.59
CA LEU A 501 -8.32 20.91 10.62
C LEU A 501 -8.20 22.39 11.01
N ALA A 502 -8.33 23.32 10.06
CA ALA A 502 -8.30 24.74 10.37
C ALA A 502 -9.50 25.16 11.23
N HIS A 503 -10.69 24.61 11.01
CA HIS A 503 -11.87 24.84 11.85
C HIS A 503 -11.70 24.27 13.26
N GLU A 504 -11.14 23.07 13.40
CA GLU A 504 -10.81 22.49 14.71
C GLU A 504 -9.83 23.37 15.48
N LEU A 505 -8.75 23.81 14.82
CA LEU A 505 -7.76 24.68 15.43
C LEU A 505 -8.33 26.08 15.80
N ASN A 506 -9.21 26.61 14.94
CA ASN A 506 -9.92 27.86 15.23
C ASN A 506 -10.83 27.72 16.47
N ALA A 507 -11.55 26.59 16.60
CA ALA A 507 -12.34 26.35 17.80
C ALA A 507 -11.46 26.30 19.07
N ILE A 508 -10.26 25.73 18.98
CA ILE A 508 -9.27 25.72 20.08
C ILE A 508 -8.79 27.15 20.39
N SER A 509 -8.45 27.96 19.39
CA SER A 509 -7.97 29.34 19.58
C SER A 509 -9.02 30.22 20.28
N GLU A 510 -10.30 30.04 19.99
CA GLU A 510 -11.41 30.75 20.62
C GLU A 510 -11.64 30.38 22.10
N THR A 511 -11.07 29.25 22.59
CA THR A 511 -11.18 28.88 24.00
C THR A 511 -10.31 29.75 24.92
N THR A 512 -9.39 30.51 24.37
CA THR A 512 -8.44 31.32 25.11
C THR A 512 -8.38 32.77 24.59
N TRP A 513 -8.42 33.74 25.53
CA TRP A 513 -8.34 35.17 25.18
C TRP A 513 -7.02 35.59 24.54
N GLN A 514 -5.95 34.81 24.73
CA GLN A 514 -4.62 35.08 24.16
C GLN A 514 -4.56 34.86 22.64
N TYR A 515 -5.37 33.91 22.11
CA TYR A 515 -5.26 33.44 20.71
C TYR A 515 -6.53 33.69 19.89
N ARG A 516 -7.57 34.29 20.48
CA ARG A 516 -8.87 34.56 19.83
C ARG A 516 -8.81 35.48 18.61
N ASP A 517 -7.72 36.23 18.47
CA ASP A 517 -7.53 37.15 17.34
C ASP A 517 -6.85 36.48 16.13
N PHE A 518 -6.48 35.18 16.26
CA PHE A 518 -6.02 34.42 15.11
C PHE A 518 -7.19 34.09 14.20
N THR A 519 -7.07 34.46 12.92
CA THR A 519 -8.13 34.24 11.95
C THR A 519 -8.08 32.81 11.40
N LEU A 520 -9.24 32.29 10.99
CA LEU A 520 -9.33 30.98 10.33
C LEU A 520 -8.36 30.88 9.13
N THR A 521 -8.21 31.95 8.34
CA THR A 521 -7.29 32.00 7.21
C THR A 521 -5.85 31.90 7.66
N SER A 522 -5.42 32.63 8.69
CA SER A 522 -4.04 32.57 9.20
C SER A 522 -3.72 31.19 9.78
N LEU A 523 -4.67 30.57 10.48
CA LEU A 523 -4.54 29.22 11.03
C LEU A 523 -4.44 28.17 9.92
N ARG A 524 -5.31 28.24 8.90
CA ARG A 524 -5.29 27.35 7.74
C ARG A 524 -3.98 27.44 6.97
N ASP A 525 -3.53 28.65 6.68
CA ASP A 525 -2.29 28.88 5.97
C ASP A 525 -1.08 28.38 6.76
N THR A 526 -1.08 28.58 8.09
CA THR A 526 -0.01 28.07 8.97
C THR A 526 0.03 26.53 8.99
N ILE A 527 -1.13 25.86 9.12
CA ILE A 527 -1.20 24.37 9.02
C ILE A 527 -0.67 23.93 7.66
N ARG A 528 -1.10 24.55 6.56
CA ARG A 528 -0.65 24.22 5.20
C ARG A 528 0.87 24.27 5.08
N GLU A 529 1.50 25.34 5.53
CA GLU A 529 2.94 25.55 5.45
C GLU A 529 3.71 24.53 6.32
N ILE A 530 3.24 24.24 7.53
CA ILE A 530 3.86 23.25 8.42
C ILE A 530 3.79 21.85 7.79
N VAL A 531 2.62 21.46 7.27
CA VAL A 531 2.42 20.15 6.64
C VAL A 531 3.24 20.03 5.35
N ALA A 532 3.35 21.08 4.53
CA ALA A 532 4.20 21.08 3.35
C ALA A 532 5.69 20.88 3.70
N CYS A 533 6.13 21.41 4.84
CA CYS A 533 7.50 21.26 5.36
C CYS A 533 7.71 20.02 6.23
N PHE A 534 6.68 19.16 6.42
CA PHE A 534 6.78 17.99 7.30
C PHE A 534 7.73 16.94 6.70
N PRO A 535 8.77 16.49 7.43
CA PRO A 535 9.86 15.69 6.83
C PRO A 535 9.60 14.18 6.82
N VAL A 536 8.58 13.70 7.56
CA VAL A 536 8.18 12.29 7.67
C VAL A 536 6.72 12.12 7.27
N TYR A 537 6.26 10.89 7.08
CA TYR A 537 4.84 10.64 6.78
C TYR A 537 3.96 11.04 7.98
N ARG A 538 4.37 10.66 9.20
CA ARG A 538 3.56 10.88 10.40
C ARG A 538 4.44 10.89 11.66
N THR A 539 4.00 11.62 12.69
CA THR A 539 4.43 11.48 14.10
C THR A 539 3.45 10.60 14.87
N TYR A 540 3.87 10.10 16.03
CA TYR A 540 3.09 9.14 16.83
C TYR A 540 2.94 9.63 18.28
N ILE A 541 2.54 10.89 18.43
CA ILE A 541 2.20 11.47 19.73
C ILE A 541 0.95 10.78 20.24
N ASP A 542 1.05 10.18 21.42
CA ASP A 542 -0.11 9.67 22.15
C ASP A 542 -0.76 10.82 22.92
N ALA A 543 -1.62 11.55 22.23
CA ALA A 543 -2.30 12.70 22.81
C ALA A 543 -3.36 12.29 23.85
N ILE A 544 -3.88 11.07 23.80
CA ILE A 544 -4.88 10.55 24.73
C ILE A 544 -4.28 10.41 26.13
N HIS A 545 -3.11 9.78 26.25
CA HIS A 545 -2.39 9.62 27.51
C HIS A 545 -1.41 10.75 27.81
N GLY A 546 -1.28 11.72 26.89
CA GLY A 546 -0.42 12.90 27.08
C GLY A 546 1.08 12.61 26.91
N SER A 547 1.44 11.59 26.16
CA SER A 547 2.83 11.18 25.92
C SER A 547 3.37 11.70 24.59
N ILE A 548 4.56 12.32 24.64
CA ILE A 548 5.29 12.79 23.47
C ILE A 548 6.75 12.35 23.51
N GLU A 549 7.20 11.66 22.49
CA GLU A 549 8.60 11.28 22.35
C GLU A 549 9.47 12.45 21.88
N SER A 550 10.73 12.47 22.34
CA SER A 550 11.71 13.50 21.93
C SER A 550 11.93 13.51 20.39
N ARG A 551 11.71 12.39 19.71
CA ARG A 551 11.79 12.29 18.26
C ARG A 551 10.69 13.15 17.61
N ASP A 552 9.44 12.96 18.02
CA ASP A 552 8.29 13.64 17.42
C ASP A 552 8.34 15.15 17.67
N LYS A 553 8.75 15.56 18.87
CA LYS A 553 8.98 16.97 19.18
C LYS A 553 10.03 17.59 18.23
N ARG A 554 11.15 16.91 17.99
CA ARG A 554 12.18 17.40 17.04
C ARG A 554 11.68 17.52 15.61
N ILE A 555 10.82 16.60 15.16
CA ILE A 555 10.22 16.60 13.83
C ILE A 555 9.30 17.82 13.68
N ILE A 556 8.42 18.08 14.64
CA ILE A 556 7.52 19.23 14.66
C ILE A 556 8.32 20.55 14.67
N ASP A 557 9.30 20.66 15.56
CA ASP A 557 10.17 21.84 15.63
C ASP A 557 10.92 22.10 14.32
N ALA A 558 11.34 21.04 13.61
CA ALA A 558 12.00 21.17 12.31
C ALA A 558 11.05 21.65 11.22
N ALA A 559 9.84 21.08 11.16
CA ALA A 559 8.80 21.47 10.21
C ALA A 559 8.39 22.94 10.38
N VAL A 560 8.13 23.35 11.63
CA VAL A 560 7.74 24.74 11.97
C VAL A 560 8.85 25.74 11.60
N ARG A 561 10.10 25.44 11.96
CA ARG A 561 11.24 26.33 11.59
C ARG A 561 11.40 26.47 10.08
N GLU A 562 11.26 25.40 9.33
CA GLU A 562 11.36 25.44 7.87
C GLU A 562 10.18 26.21 7.25
N ALA A 563 8.95 26.03 7.76
CA ALA A 563 7.78 26.76 7.35
C ALA A 563 7.94 28.27 7.57
N MET A 564 8.35 28.69 8.77
CA MET A 564 8.67 30.11 9.08
C MET A 564 9.74 30.69 8.16
N ARG A 565 10.76 29.90 7.84
CA ARG A 565 11.85 30.31 6.93
C ARG A 565 11.33 30.55 5.50
N ARG A 566 10.38 29.72 5.03
CA ARG A 566 9.80 29.83 3.67
C ARG A 566 8.76 30.96 3.56
N THR A 567 8.11 31.29 4.66
CA THR A 567 7.02 32.27 4.69
C THR A 567 7.30 33.46 5.64
N PRO A 568 8.34 34.25 5.40
CA PRO A 568 8.76 35.35 6.31
C PRO A 568 7.73 36.48 6.42
N ALA A 569 6.71 36.53 5.56
CA ALA A 569 5.63 37.50 5.60
C ALA A 569 4.50 37.12 6.58
N MET A 570 4.49 35.89 7.11
CA MET A 570 3.50 35.45 8.10
C MET A 570 4.01 35.70 9.52
N GLY A 571 3.10 36.05 10.44
CA GLY A 571 3.44 36.29 11.84
C GLY A 571 4.00 35.04 12.55
N SER A 572 5.07 35.19 13.29
CA SER A 572 5.70 34.08 14.04
C SER A 572 4.81 33.52 15.15
N GLU A 573 3.95 34.38 15.73
CA GLU A 573 3.12 34.03 16.87
C GLU A 573 2.11 32.90 16.55
N VAL A 574 1.57 32.89 15.32
CA VAL A 574 0.66 31.83 14.88
C VAL A 574 1.40 30.51 14.73
N PHE A 575 2.64 30.51 14.20
CA PHE A 575 3.47 29.31 14.12
C PHE A 575 3.84 28.77 15.51
N ASP A 576 4.18 29.65 16.46
CA ASP A 576 4.50 29.27 17.83
C ASP A 576 3.28 28.65 18.52
N PHE A 577 2.10 29.24 18.33
CA PHE A 577 0.84 28.68 18.83
C PHE A 577 0.60 27.26 18.28
N VAL A 578 0.67 27.08 16.95
CA VAL A 578 0.43 25.76 16.35
C VAL A 578 1.47 24.73 16.84
N ARG A 579 2.76 25.12 16.96
CA ARG A 579 3.80 24.25 17.51
C ARG A 579 3.46 23.82 18.92
N ASP A 580 3.05 24.76 19.78
CA ASP A 580 2.75 24.48 21.19
C ASP A 580 1.54 23.52 21.29
N ILE A 581 0.48 23.74 20.49
CA ILE A 581 -0.66 22.81 20.41
C ILE A 581 -0.19 21.41 19.96
N LEU A 582 0.58 21.31 18.86
CA LEU A 582 1.07 20.03 18.35
C LEU A 582 2.02 19.29 19.31
N THR A 583 2.63 20.01 20.25
CA THR A 583 3.49 19.43 21.29
C THR A 583 2.78 19.31 22.66
N LEU A 584 1.44 19.29 22.68
CA LEU A 584 0.59 19.17 23.86
C LEU A 584 0.80 20.31 24.89
N GLY A 585 1.19 21.49 24.42
CA GLY A 585 1.28 22.69 25.26
C GLY A 585 -0.12 23.25 25.53
N TYR A 586 -0.69 22.92 26.70
CA TYR A 586 -2.01 23.39 27.08
C TYR A 586 -1.94 24.84 27.59
N PRO A 587 -2.73 25.78 27.02
CA PRO A 587 -2.89 27.08 27.64
C PRO A 587 -3.38 26.95 29.09
N PRO A 588 -2.86 27.76 30.03
CA PRO A 588 -3.15 27.59 31.48
C PRO A 588 -4.64 27.62 31.85
N GLU A 589 -5.43 28.32 31.07
CA GLU A 589 -6.88 28.56 31.33
C GLU A 589 -7.77 27.55 30.62
N MET A 590 -7.20 26.58 29.85
CA MET A 590 -7.98 25.63 29.06
C MET A 590 -8.66 24.60 29.96
N GLY A 591 -9.99 24.56 29.93
CA GLY A 591 -10.80 23.54 30.60
C GLY A 591 -10.68 22.16 29.93
N ASP A 592 -11.28 21.14 30.56
CA ASP A 592 -11.18 19.73 30.13
C ASP A 592 -11.74 19.51 28.72
N GLU A 593 -12.82 20.19 28.34
CA GLU A 593 -13.37 20.11 26.99
C GLU A 593 -12.38 20.63 25.93
N GLY A 594 -11.77 21.78 26.19
CA GLY A 594 -10.75 22.34 25.30
C GLY A 594 -9.52 21.45 25.19
N ARG A 595 -9.09 20.82 26.30
CA ARG A 595 -7.99 19.84 26.28
C ARG A 595 -8.34 18.60 25.45
N SER A 596 -9.59 18.14 25.51
CA SER A 596 -10.07 17.02 24.70
C SER A 596 -10.08 17.36 23.22
N GLN A 597 -10.54 18.58 22.85
CA GLN A 597 -10.51 19.07 21.49
C GLN A 597 -9.08 19.21 20.96
N LEU A 598 -8.14 19.73 21.77
CA LEU A 598 -6.73 19.82 21.42
C LEU A 598 -6.11 18.45 21.14
N ARG A 599 -6.36 17.46 22.02
CA ARG A 599 -5.88 16.09 21.82
C ARG A 599 -6.37 15.50 20.50
N LEU A 600 -7.65 15.64 20.21
CA LEU A 600 -8.24 15.14 18.98
C LEU A 600 -7.65 15.84 17.76
N PHE A 601 -7.48 17.16 17.80
CA PHE A 601 -6.81 17.91 16.74
C PHE A 601 -5.38 17.40 16.46
N VAL A 602 -4.58 17.14 17.51
CA VAL A 602 -3.23 16.58 17.33
C VAL A 602 -3.27 15.22 16.66
N MET A 603 -4.22 14.35 17.01
CA MET A 603 -4.38 13.05 16.39
C MET A 603 -4.82 13.16 14.93
N HIS A 604 -5.77 14.04 14.59
CA HIS A 604 -6.20 14.31 13.22
C HIS A 604 -5.09 14.95 12.38
N PHE A 605 -4.31 15.86 12.95
CA PHE A 605 -3.15 16.45 12.27
C PHE A 605 -2.15 15.36 11.86
N GLN A 606 -1.80 14.45 12.78
CA GLN A 606 -0.92 13.33 12.51
C GLN A 606 -1.47 12.41 11.41
N GLN A 607 -2.76 12.11 11.46
CA GLN A 607 -3.46 11.30 10.45
C GLN A 607 -3.47 11.97 9.08
N PHE A 608 -3.44 13.30 9.01
CA PHE A 608 -3.47 14.08 7.77
C PHE A 608 -2.10 14.19 7.08
N THR A 609 -0.99 14.22 7.82
CA THR A 609 0.35 14.42 7.24
C THR A 609 0.77 13.29 6.29
N GLY A 610 0.36 12.04 6.56
CA GLY A 610 0.66 10.86 5.73
C GLY A 610 0.17 10.98 4.29
N PRO A 611 -1.12 11.18 4.05
CA PRO A 611 -1.68 11.42 2.71
C PRO A 611 -1.01 12.55 1.93
N VAL A 612 -0.65 13.65 2.60
CA VAL A 612 0.05 14.77 1.95
C VAL A 612 1.46 14.37 1.51
N MET A 613 2.17 13.60 2.34
CA MET A 613 3.49 13.09 1.98
C MET A 613 3.38 12.15 0.77
N ALA A 614 2.50 11.15 0.82
CA ALA A 614 2.32 10.19 -0.25
C ALA A 614 1.92 10.88 -1.56
N LYS A 615 0.89 11.73 -1.55
CA LYS A 615 0.40 12.39 -2.78
C LYS A 615 1.32 13.49 -3.29
N GLY A 616 1.97 14.25 -2.42
CA GLY A 616 2.90 15.31 -2.81
C GLY A 616 4.26 14.77 -3.26
N MET A 617 4.87 13.86 -2.52
CA MET A 617 6.18 13.34 -2.84
C MET A 617 6.12 12.16 -3.83
N GLU A 618 5.42 11.07 -3.47
CA GLU A 618 5.46 9.83 -4.27
C GLU A 618 4.65 9.91 -5.55
N ASP A 619 3.45 10.52 -5.50
CA ASP A 619 2.52 10.58 -6.64
C ASP A 619 2.58 11.94 -7.36
N THR A 620 3.57 12.80 -7.10
CA THR A 620 3.81 14.04 -7.85
C THR A 620 5.30 14.27 -8.06
N ALA A 621 6.06 14.56 -7.01
CA ALA A 621 7.47 14.93 -7.13
C ALA A 621 8.34 13.84 -7.79
N PHE A 622 8.06 12.54 -7.56
CA PHE A 622 8.77 11.40 -8.18
C PHE A 622 8.52 11.27 -9.69
N TYR A 623 7.52 11.94 -10.22
CA TYR A 623 7.25 12.00 -11.67
C TYR A 623 7.76 13.29 -12.32
N ILE A 624 8.22 14.26 -11.50
CA ILE A 624 8.85 15.52 -11.95
C ILE A 624 10.36 15.43 -11.89
N TYR A 625 10.94 14.89 -10.82
CA TYR A 625 12.38 14.86 -10.58
C TYR A 625 13.00 13.58 -11.14
N ASN A 626 13.63 13.66 -12.31
CA ASN A 626 14.07 12.50 -13.10
C ASN A 626 15.59 12.34 -13.32
N PRO A 627 16.52 12.83 -12.50
CA PRO A 627 17.95 12.61 -12.74
C PRO A 627 18.34 11.14 -12.86
N LEU A 628 17.76 10.28 -12.00
CA LEU A 628 17.90 8.82 -12.04
C LEU A 628 16.63 8.18 -11.48
N MET A 629 15.76 7.70 -12.36
CA MET A 629 14.41 7.28 -12.02
C MET A 629 14.34 6.03 -11.14
N SER A 630 15.40 5.21 -11.09
CA SER A 630 15.46 4.05 -10.17
C SER A 630 15.37 4.45 -8.70
N LEU A 631 15.79 5.67 -8.36
CA LEU A 631 15.74 6.21 -7.01
C LEU A 631 14.39 6.88 -6.66
N CYS A 632 13.48 7.03 -7.64
CA CYS A 632 12.14 7.56 -7.44
C CYS A 632 11.16 6.42 -7.15
N ASP A 633 11.28 5.81 -5.99
CA ASP A 633 10.38 4.73 -5.53
C ASP A 633 9.96 4.94 -4.07
N VAL A 634 8.95 4.21 -3.62
CA VAL A 634 8.36 4.33 -2.29
C VAL A 634 9.43 4.25 -1.19
N GLY A 635 9.45 5.25 -0.31
CA GLY A 635 10.40 5.35 0.81
C GLY A 635 11.81 5.84 0.44
N CYS A 636 12.08 6.15 -0.84
CA CYS A 636 13.38 6.59 -1.29
C CYS A 636 13.55 8.12 -1.27
N SER A 637 14.79 8.59 -1.31
CA SER A 637 15.18 10.01 -1.40
C SER A 637 16.06 10.21 -2.64
N PRO A 638 15.48 10.57 -3.80
CA PRO A 638 16.19 10.59 -5.08
C PRO A 638 17.24 11.71 -5.20
N ASP A 639 17.23 12.72 -4.35
CA ASP A 639 18.30 13.72 -4.25
C ASP A 639 19.61 13.15 -3.66
N ARG A 640 19.51 11.97 -3.06
CA ARG A 640 20.65 11.20 -2.57
C ARG A 640 21.08 10.15 -3.58
N ILE A 641 21.75 10.57 -4.65
CA ILE A 641 22.23 9.69 -5.71
C ILE A 641 23.33 8.77 -5.17
N GLY A 642 23.02 7.46 -5.13
CA GLY A 642 23.89 6.41 -4.67
C GLY A 642 24.05 6.28 -3.15
N GLY A 643 24.67 5.19 -2.74
CA GLY A 643 24.97 4.85 -1.35
C GLY A 643 26.23 3.99 -1.22
N THR A 644 26.73 3.88 0.01
CA THR A 644 27.91 3.10 0.30
C THR A 644 27.56 1.69 0.80
N VAL A 645 28.42 0.73 0.52
CA VAL A 645 28.32 -0.63 1.10
C VAL A 645 28.37 -0.58 2.64
N LYS A 646 29.06 0.42 3.21
CA LYS A 646 29.10 0.65 4.65
C LYS A 646 27.73 0.97 5.23
N GLU A 647 27.00 1.90 4.62
CA GLU A 647 25.62 2.27 5.04
C GLU A 647 24.68 1.06 4.97
N PHE A 648 24.76 0.26 3.90
CA PHE A 648 24.01 -0.98 3.79
C PHE A 648 24.30 -1.97 4.94
N HIS A 649 25.57 -2.12 5.30
CA HIS A 649 25.95 -2.97 6.43
C HIS A 649 25.47 -2.42 7.79
N GLU A 650 25.59 -1.13 8.03
CA GLU A 650 25.15 -0.48 9.27
C GLU A 650 23.63 -0.65 9.45
N ALA A 651 22.84 -0.46 8.40
CA ALA A 651 21.40 -0.69 8.42
C ALA A 651 21.04 -2.16 8.69
N ASN A 652 21.75 -3.11 8.10
CA ASN A 652 21.53 -4.54 8.36
C ASN A 652 21.88 -4.94 9.80
N ILE A 653 22.93 -4.37 10.38
CA ILE A 653 23.29 -4.58 11.80
C ILE A 653 22.18 -4.02 12.70
N LEU A 654 21.66 -2.84 12.38
CA LEU A 654 20.58 -2.22 13.12
C LEU A 654 19.30 -3.04 13.03
N ARG A 655 18.92 -3.48 11.83
CA ARG A 655 17.74 -4.34 11.60
C ARG A 655 17.84 -5.65 12.37
N GLN A 656 18.99 -6.31 12.33
CA GLN A 656 19.20 -7.53 13.10
C GLN A 656 18.96 -7.34 14.60
N LYS A 657 19.26 -6.15 15.13
CA LYS A 657 19.10 -5.83 16.55
C LYS A 657 17.67 -5.43 16.91
N GLN A 658 17.02 -4.61 16.07
CA GLN A 658 15.75 -3.96 16.41
C GLN A 658 14.53 -4.66 15.81
N ALA A 659 14.62 -5.19 14.59
CA ALA A 659 13.50 -5.81 13.87
C ALA A 659 13.98 -7.00 13.02
N PRO A 660 14.49 -8.08 13.66
CA PRO A 660 15.10 -9.22 12.94
C PRO A 660 14.11 -10.01 12.09
N LEU A 661 12.81 -9.86 12.33
CA LEU A 661 11.74 -10.51 11.59
C LEU A 661 11.01 -9.55 10.63
N SER A 662 11.45 -8.30 10.48
CA SER A 662 10.92 -7.38 9.46
C SER A 662 10.99 -8.01 8.07
N LEU A 663 9.96 -7.81 7.26
CA LEU A 663 10.07 -8.17 5.85
C LEU A 663 11.14 -7.33 5.16
N ILE A 664 11.78 -7.89 4.15
CA ILE A 664 12.72 -7.20 3.27
C ILE A 664 12.34 -7.49 1.83
N CYS A 665 11.89 -6.48 1.12
CA CYS A 665 11.42 -6.58 -0.26
C CYS A 665 12.39 -5.92 -1.24
N THR A 666 12.19 -6.16 -2.52
CA THR A 666 12.84 -5.47 -3.64
C THR A 666 11.84 -5.06 -4.71
N SER A 667 10.67 -5.68 -4.74
CA SER A 667 9.48 -5.25 -5.47
C SER A 667 8.26 -5.51 -4.59
N THR A 668 7.23 -4.70 -4.79
CA THR A 668 5.89 -4.88 -4.23
C THR A 668 4.86 -4.51 -5.27
N HIS A 669 3.58 -4.69 -4.94
CA HIS A 669 2.47 -4.22 -5.77
C HIS A 669 2.35 -2.69 -5.83
N ASP A 670 3.06 -1.94 -4.96
CA ASP A 670 3.07 -0.47 -4.90
C ASP A 670 4.36 0.16 -5.43
N SER A 671 5.37 -0.65 -5.75
CA SER A 671 6.63 -0.16 -6.34
C SER A 671 6.36 0.60 -7.63
N LYS A 672 6.97 1.78 -7.78
CA LYS A 672 6.88 2.58 -9.02
C LYS A 672 7.55 1.86 -10.18
N ARG A 673 8.56 1.03 -9.90
CA ARG A 673 9.30 0.19 -10.86
C ARG A 673 9.73 -1.12 -10.20
N GLY A 674 9.62 -2.24 -10.92
CA GLY A 674 10.10 -3.54 -10.44
C GLY A 674 11.62 -3.57 -10.28
N GLN A 675 12.10 -4.52 -9.46
CA GLN A 675 13.52 -4.64 -9.11
C GLN A 675 14.44 -4.73 -10.35
N ASP A 676 14.06 -5.48 -11.39
CA ASP A 676 14.87 -5.68 -12.59
C ASP A 676 14.89 -4.42 -13.48
N THR A 677 13.83 -3.64 -13.47
CA THR A 677 13.76 -2.33 -14.13
C THR A 677 14.72 -1.35 -13.48
N ARG A 678 14.71 -1.28 -12.14
CA ARG A 678 15.59 -0.39 -11.39
C ARG A 678 17.06 -0.75 -11.56
N THR A 679 17.43 -2.03 -11.45
CA THR A 679 18.83 -2.48 -11.61
C THR A 679 19.41 -2.19 -12.98
N ARG A 680 18.60 -2.09 -14.03
CA ARG A 680 19.05 -1.59 -15.34
C ARG A 680 19.27 -0.08 -15.34
N ILE A 681 18.32 0.69 -14.81
CA ILE A 681 18.44 2.16 -14.74
C ILE A 681 19.65 2.57 -13.89
N ASP A 682 19.96 1.86 -12.80
CA ASP A 682 21.12 2.11 -11.94
C ASP A 682 22.45 2.14 -12.72
N VAL A 683 22.59 1.28 -13.73
CA VAL A 683 23.81 1.18 -14.58
C VAL A 683 24.09 2.51 -15.31
N ILE A 684 23.08 3.34 -15.58
CA ILE A 684 23.27 4.67 -16.19
C ILE A 684 24.24 5.51 -15.37
N SER A 685 24.23 5.35 -14.05
CA SER A 685 25.13 6.09 -13.14
C SER A 685 26.61 5.77 -13.33
N GLU A 686 26.90 4.57 -13.85
CA GLU A 686 28.28 4.13 -14.16
C GLU A 686 28.76 4.64 -15.54
N LEU A 687 27.85 5.08 -16.42
CA LEU A 687 28.05 5.43 -17.82
C LEU A 687 27.70 6.89 -18.14
N PRO A 688 28.14 7.91 -17.34
CA PRO A 688 27.61 9.28 -17.46
C PRO A 688 27.96 9.94 -18.80
N GLU A 689 29.11 9.63 -19.40
CA GLU A 689 29.51 10.21 -20.69
C GLU A 689 28.78 9.54 -21.86
N GLU A 690 28.69 8.21 -21.85
CA GLU A 690 27.94 7.43 -22.87
C GLU A 690 26.46 7.79 -22.83
N TRP A 691 25.88 7.89 -21.64
CA TRP A 691 24.50 8.30 -21.43
C TRP A 691 24.23 9.72 -21.96
N ARG A 692 25.06 10.69 -21.58
CA ARG A 692 24.96 12.06 -22.08
C ARG A 692 25.04 12.13 -23.59
N ALA A 693 25.99 11.41 -24.18
CA ALA A 693 26.16 11.37 -25.62
C ALA A 693 24.97 10.72 -26.33
N ALA A 694 24.44 9.62 -25.77
CA ALA A 694 23.29 8.91 -26.30
C ALA A 694 22.02 9.78 -26.26
N VAL A 695 21.67 10.34 -25.13
CA VAL A 695 20.45 11.19 -24.98
C VAL A 695 20.51 12.42 -25.90
N ARG A 696 21.68 13.05 -26.06
CA ARG A 696 21.84 14.15 -27.03
C ARG A 696 21.66 13.71 -28.50
N ARG A 697 22.08 12.51 -28.86
CA ARG A 697 21.85 11.96 -30.19
C ARG A 697 20.37 11.64 -30.39
N TRP A 698 19.76 10.95 -29.42
CA TRP A 698 18.35 10.57 -29.43
C TRP A 698 17.43 11.79 -29.51
N GLY A 699 17.74 12.84 -28.69
CA GLY A 699 16.99 14.10 -28.75
C GLY A 699 17.00 14.73 -30.15
N ARG A 700 18.14 14.65 -30.90
CA ARG A 700 18.21 15.13 -32.30
C ARG A 700 17.49 14.20 -33.29
N LEU A 701 17.60 12.90 -33.12
CA LEU A 701 16.91 11.91 -33.97
C LEU A 701 15.39 12.01 -33.85
N ASN A 702 14.91 12.31 -32.64
CA ASN A 702 13.48 12.27 -32.31
C ASN A 702 12.83 13.66 -32.30
N ASP A 703 13.60 14.76 -32.50
CA ASP A 703 13.08 16.13 -32.47
C ASP A 703 11.96 16.38 -33.50
N ALA A 704 12.02 15.71 -34.64
CA ALA A 704 11.00 15.76 -35.66
C ALA A 704 9.64 15.15 -35.25
N PHE A 705 9.62 14.37 -34.19
CA PHE A 705 8.40 13.73 -33.65
C PHE A 705 7.77 14.53 -32.50
N ARG A 706 8.45 15.56 -32.02
CA ARG A 706 7.93 16.48 -31.03
C ARG A 706 7.00 17.51 -31.67
N THR A 707 5.86 17.75 -31.06
CA THR A 707 4.82 18.60 -31.65
C THR A 707 4.55 19.82 -30.77
N ILE A 708 4.36 20.99 -31.37
CA ILE A 708 3.90 22.18 -30.64
C ILE A 708 2.39 22.06 -30.42
N THR A 709 1.99 22.14 -29.16
CA THR A 709 0.59 22.18 -28.70
C THR A 709 0.26 23.55 -28.13
N SER A 710 -1.01 23.74 -27.73
CA SER A 710 -1.43 24.95 -27.00
C SER A 710 -0.72 25.15 -25.65
N ASP A 711 -0.18 24.07 -25.06
CA ASP A 711 0.44 24.03 -23.73
C ASP A 711 1.96 23.82 -23.78
N GLY A 712 2.58 23.97 -24.93
CA GLY A 712 4.02 23.81 -25.13
C GLY A 712 4.38 22.72 -26.11
N ILE A 713 5.64 22.29 -26.06
CA ILE A 713 6.14 21.20 -26.94
C ILE A 713 5.96 19.87 -26.26
N ALA A 714 5.26 18.95 -26.90
CA ALA A 714 4.94 17.61 -26.38
C ALA A 714 5.79 16.52 -27.06
N PRO A 715 6.47 15.63 -26.33
CA PRO A 715 6.80 15.77 -24.89
C PRO A 715 7.75 16.96 -24.62
N ASP A 716 7.77 17.46 -23.39
CA ASP A 716 8.86 18.36 -22.96
C ASP A 716 10.18 17.59 -22.82
N ARG A 717 11.28 18.29 -22.52
CA ARG A 717 12.60 17.63 -22.41
C ARG A 717 12.75 16.76 -21.19
N ASN A 718 12.08 17.07 -20.09
CA ASN A 718 12.09 16.26 -18.88
C ASN A 718 11.29 14.95 -19.08
N GLU A 719 10.14 15.05 -19.71
CA GLU A 719 9.31 13.90 -20.10
C GLU A 719 10.04 13.00 -21.11
N GLU A 720 10.67 13.57 -22.13
CA GLU A 720 11.48 12.84 -23.11
C GLU A 720 12.63 12.09 -22.42
N TYR A 721 13.31 12.74 -21.46
CA TYR A 721 14.39 12.14 -20.69
C TYR A 721 13.89 10.98 -19.81
N SER A 722 12.71 11.10 -19.21
CA SER A 722 12.07 10.04 -18.42
C SER A 722 11.66 8.85 -19.29
N ILE A 723 11.16 9.10 -20.52
CA ILE A 723 10.82 8.06 -21.50
C ILE A 723 12.08 7.25 -21.84
N TYR A 724 13.22 7.88 -22.12
CA TYR A 724 14.46 7.16 -22.43
C TYR A 724 14.93 6.27 -21.28
N GLN A 725 14.86 6.71 -20.01
CA GLN A 725 15.18 5.87 -18.85
C GLN A 725 14.20 4.70 -18.72
N THR A 726 12.91 4.94 -18.97
CA THR A 726 11.87 3.90 -18.96
C THR A 726 12.18 2.81 -19.99
N LEU A 727 12.59 3.21 -21.19
CA LEU A 727 12.97 2.26 -22.24
C LEU A 727 14.23 1.45 -21.85
N VAL A 728 15.26 2.11 -21.32
CA VAL A 728 16.47 1.43 -20.83
C VAL A 728 16.12 0.38 -19.77
N GLY A 729 15.24 0.73 -18.83
CA GLY A 729 14.81 -0.18 -17.77
C GLY A 729 14.00 -1.39 -18.26
N THR A 730 13.25 -1.23 -19.35
CA THR A 730 12.21 -2.21 -19.71
C THR A 730 12.37 -2.89 -21.07
N TYR A 731 13.21 -2.34 -21.98
CA TYR A 731 13.30 -2.86 -23.34
C TYR A 731 13.91 -4.28 -23.37
N PRO A 732 13.25 -5.27 -24.00
CA PRO A 732 13.76 -6.63 -24.09
C PRO A 732 15.10 -6.72 -24.82
N THR A 733 15.95 -7.65 -24.40
CA THR A 733 17.21 -7.96 -25.10
C THR A 733 16.99 -8.82 -26.32
N ASP A 734 15.96 -9.67 -26.28
CA ASP A 734 15.59 -10.55 -27.36
C ASP A 734 14.80 -9.79 -28.44
N LYS A 735 14.93 -10.27 -29.68
CA LYS A 735 14.22 -9.68 -30.81
C LYS A 735 12.73 -9.95 -30.69
N MET A 736 11.95 -8.89 -30.58
CA MET A 736 10.49 -8.96 -30.54
C MET A 736 9.89 -9.23 -31.93
N SER A 737 8.85 -10.05 -31.96
CA SER A 737 7.94 -10.14 -33.10
C SER A 737 7.15 -8.82 -33.26
N SER A 738 6.54 -8.61 -34.42
CA SER A 738 5.69 -7.43 -34.69
C SER A 738 4.48 -7.34 -33.72
N HIS A 739 4.00 -8.48 -33.22
CA HIS A 739 2.93 -8.49 -32.21
C HIS A 739 3.45 -8.04 -30.83
N GLU A 740 4.55 -8.61 -30.37
CA GLU A 740 5.19 -8.23 -29.10
C GLU A 740 5.62 -6.77 -29.08
N SER A 741 6.14 -6.24 -30.20
CA SER A 741 6.50 -4.82 -30.32
C SER A 741 5.29 -3.91 -30.13
N ARG A 742 4.11 -4.26 -30.67
CA ARG A 742 2.89 -3.48 -30.45
C ARG A 742 2.41 -3.54 -29.00
N LEU A 743 2.43 -4.73 -28.38
CA LEU A 743 2.07 -4.89 -26.97
C LEU A 743 3.00 -4.09 -26.06
N TYR A 744 4.31 -4.13 -26.35
CA TYR A 744 5.30 -3.34 -25.62
C TYR A 744 5.04 -1.83 -25.76
N ALA A 745 4.81 -1.35 -26.98
CA ALA A 745 4.51 0.07 -27.21
C ALA A 745 3.25 0.52 -26.46
N GLY A 746 2.16 -0.25 -26.51
CA GLY A 746 0.93 0.04 -25.76
C GLY A 746 1.19 0.13 -24.25
N ARG A 747 1.95 -0.83 -23.69
CA ARG A 747 2.33 -0.83 -22.29
C ARG A 747 3.13 0.43 -21.88
N ILE A 748 4.09 0.85 -22.70
CA ILE A 748 4.88 2.07 -22.44
C ILE A 748 3.99 3.31 -22.51
N GLN A 749 3.06 3.37 -23.48
CA GLN A 749 2.11 4.47 -23.62
C GLN A 749 1.21 4.61 -22.39
N GLU A 750 0.66 3.51 -21.88
CA GLU A 750 -0.16 3.51 -20.65
C GLU A 750 0.63 4.04 -19.44
N TYR A 751 1.86 3.58 -19.28
CA TYR A 751 2.73 4.05 -18.19
C TYR A 751 3.09 5.55 -18.36
N VAL A 752 3.45 5.99 -19.55
CA VAL A 752 3.79 7.39 -19.81
C VAL A 752 2.59 8.28 -19.54
N LEU A 753 1.38 7.89 -20.00
CA LEU A 753 0.15 8.62 -19.71
C LEU A 753 -0.09 8.77 -18.20
N LYS A 754 0.08 7.69 -17.45
CA LYS A 754 0.00 7.75 -15.98
C LYS A 754 1.04 8.73 -15.41
N SER A 755 2.29 8.64 -15.86
CA SER A 755 3.39 9.53 -15.41
C SER A 755 3.07 11.00 -15.64
N LEU A 756 2.56 11.37 -16.81
CA LEU A 756 2.15 12.72 -17.15
C LEU A 756 1.06 13.25 -16.20
N ARG A 757 0.03 12.44 -15.98
CA ARG A 757 -1.11 12.82 -15.12
C ARG A 757 -0.73 12.93 -13.65
N GLU A 758 0.19 12.08 -13.17
CA GLU A 758 0.71 12.15 -11.80
C GLU A 758 1.67 13.33 -11.61
N ALA A 759 2.48 13.67 -12.59
CA ALA A 759 3.34 14.86 -12.57
C ALA A 759 2.55 16.18 -12.46
N LYS A 760 1.35 16.24 -13.01
CA LYS A 760 0.45 17.41 -12.96
C LYS A 760 1.05 18.69 -13.56
N VAL A 761 1.97 18.56 -14.53
CA VAL A 761 2.63 19.68 -15.20
C VAL A 761 1.79 20.18 -16.40
N HIS A 762 1.56 19.31 -17.38
CA HIS A 762 0.80 19.65 -18.61
C HIS A 762 -0.61 19.03 -18.64
N THR A 763 -0.85 18.01 -17.83
CA THR A 763 -2.13 17.30 -17.73
C THR A 763 -2.28 16.73 -16.32
N SER A 764 -3.50 16.36 -15.93
CA SER A 764 -3.76 15.71 -14.65
C SER A 764 -4.99 14.80 -14.71
N TRP A 765 -5.21 13.97 -13.68
CA TRP A 765 -6.44 13.19 -13.55
C TRP A 765 -7.70 14.06 -13.42
N ILE A 766 -7.56 15.26 -12.81
CA ILE A 766 -8.67 16.18 -12.58
C ILE A 766 -8.97 17.03 -13.82
N ASN A 767 -7.94 17.40 -14.58
CA ASN A 767 -8.03 18.22 -15.78
C ASN A 767 -7.19 17.63 -16.91
N PRO A 768 -7.68 16.59 -17.60
CA PRO A 768 -6.96 15.95 -18.69
C PRO A 768 -6.77 16.88 -19.89
N ASN A 769 -5.53 17.01 -20.38
CA ASN A 769 -5.19 17.69 -21.62
C ASN A 769 -5.03 16.68 -22.76
N SER A 770 -6.15 16.33 -23.40
CA SER A 770 -6.18 15.29 -24.43
C SER A 770 -5.32 15.60 -25.64
N GLU A 771 -5.13 16.88 -26.01
CA GLU A 771 -4.23 17.28 -27.10
C GLU A 771 -2.79 16.92 -26.77
N TYR A 772 -2.31 17.33 -25.60
CA TYR A 772 -0.96 17.06 -25.15
C TYR A 772 -0.69 15.55 -25.01
N GLU A 773 -1.59 14.84 -24.34
CA GLU A 773 -1.51 13.39 -24.13
C GLU A 773 -1.43 12.63 -25.47
N GLN A 774 -2.23 13.01 -26.48
CA GLN A 774 -2.22 12.39 -27.78
C GLN A 774 -0.89 12.62 -28.53
N GLN A 775 -0.26 13.79 -28.39
CA GLN A 775 1.02 14.05 -29.03
C GLN A 775 2.16 13.25 -28.39
N VAL A 776 2.17 13.13 -27.04
CA VAL A 776 3.14 12.27 -26.35
C VAL A 776 2.94 10.79 -26.73
N HIS A 777 1.69 10.33 -26.80
CA HIS A 777 1.36 8.98 -27.28
C HIS A 777 1.91 8.73 -28.70
N THR A 778 1.74 9.71 -29.59
CA THR A 778 2.27 9.65 -30.97
C THR A 778 3.80 9.61 -30.96
N PHE A 779 4.45 10.42 -30.15
CA PHE A 779 5.90 10.42 -29.99
C PHE A 779 6.43 9.03 -29.59
N VAL A 780 5.85 8.41 -28.57
CA VAL A 780 6.23 7.06 -28.14
C VAL A 780 6.10 6.04 -29.27
N ASN A 781 5.02 6.09 -30.04
CA ASN A 781 4.84 5.21 -31.20
C ASN A 781 5.93 5.39 -32.27
N GLN A 782 6.29 6.63 -32.55
CA GLN A 782 7.28 6.95 -33.58
C GLN A 782 8.68 6.50 -33.19
N ILE A 783 9.09 6.74 -31.95
CA ILE A 783 10.43 6.31 -31.48
C ILE A 783 10.54 4.79 -31.35
N LEU A 784 9.45 4.09 -31.07
CA LEU A 784 9.40 2.61 -30.97
C LEU A 784 9.17 1.92 -32.33
N ASN A 785 9.24 2.66 -33.46
CA ASN A 785 9.19 2.05 -34.79
C ASN A 785 10.43 1.17 -35.00
N PRO A 786 10.26 -0.16 -35.24
CA PRO A 786 11.39 -1.07 -35.42
C PRO A 786 12.31 -0.73 -36.60
N SER A 787 11.82 0.02 -37.59
CA SER A 787 12.60 0.48 -38.77
C SER A 787 13.20 1.87 -38.55
N GLY A 788 12.99 2.50 -37.40
CA GLY A 788 13.47 3.84 -37.07
C GLY A 788 14.96 3.86 -36.67
N PRO A 789 15.65 4.97 -36.90
CA PRO A 789 17.07 5.10 -36.53
C PRO A 789 17.33 5.13 -35.03
N PHE A 790 16.33 5.52 -34.23
CA PHE A 790 16.44 5.58 -32.75
C PHE A 790 16.73 4.20 -32.15
N LEU A 791 15.91 3.18 -32.47
CA LEU A 791 16.07 1.84 -31.86
C LEU A 791 17.39 1.17 -32.26
N ALA A 792 17.94 1.47 -33.43
CA ALA A 792 19.25 0.95 -33.86
C ALA A 792 20.41 1.56 -33.02
N ASP A 793 20.38 2.87 -32.75
CA ASP A 793 21.35 3.54 -31.87
C ASP A 793 21.15 3.16 -30.40
N PHE A 794 19.89 3.06 -29.97
CA PHE A 794 19.50 2.67 -28.60
C PHE A 794 20.03 1.27 -28.23
N ALA A 795 19.95 0.31 -29.15
CA ALA A 795 20.34 -1.09 -28.92
C ALA A 795 21.83 -1.23 -28.47
N GLU A 796 22.71 -0.36 -28.95
CA GLU A 796 24.13 -0.39 -28.62
C GLU A 796 24.37 -0.14 -27.12
N LEU A 797 23.76 0.94 -26.57
CA LEU A 797 23.88 1.24 -25.15
C LEU A 797 23.06 0.25 -24.30
N ASN A 798 21.87 -0.10 -24.78
CA ASN A 798 20.96 -1.01 -24.06
C ASN A 798 21.56 -2.39 -23.83
N LYS A 799 22.42 -2.87 -24.74
CA LYS A 799 23.13 -4.15 -24.58
C LYS A 799 24.04 -4.15 -23.36
N ILE A 800 24.79 -3.06 -23.12
CA ILE A 800 25.66 -2.93 -21.96
C ILE A 800 24.82 -2.86 -20.68
N VAL A 801 23.80 -1.97 -20.69
CA VAL A 801 22.95 -1.73 -19.53
C VAL A 801 22.17 -2.99 -19.15
N ALA A 802 21.57 -3.69 -20.11
CA ALA A 802 20.83 -4.90 -19.86
C ALA A 802 21.70 -6.03 -19.29
N THR A 803 22.93 -6.19 -19.84
CA THR A 803 23.89 -7.20 -19.32
C THR A 803 24.28 -6.90 -17.88
N CYS A 804 24.74 -5.68 -17.58
CA CYS A 804 25.14 -5.30 -16.22
C CYS A 804 23.94 -5.32 -15.24
N GLY A 805 22.77 -4.81 -15.67
CA GLY A 805 21.53 -4.83 -14.89
C GLY A 805 21.07 -6.23 -14.52
N SER A 806 21.21 -7.21 -15.42
CA SER A 806 20.87 -8.61 -15.12
C SER A 806 21.74 -9.19 -14.00
N TYR A 807 23.05 -8.89 -13.99
CA TYR A 807 23.92 -9.36 -12.91
C TYR A 807 23.75 -8.57 -11.61
N ASN A 808 23.40 -7.27 -11.69
CA ASN A 808 22.96 -6.50 -10.51
C ASN A 808 21.69 -7.12 -9.90
N SER A 809 20.74 -7.58 -10.71
CA SER A 809 19.54 -8.26 -10.22
C SER A 809 19.85 -9.60 -9.52
N LEU A 810 20.83 -10.39 -10.01
CA LEU A 810 21.28 -11.59 -9.30
C LEU A 810 21.92 -11.22 -7.96
N SER A 811 22.75 -10.18 -7.93
CA SER A 811 23.37 -9.66 -6.71
C SER A 811 22.32 -9.21 -5.70
N GLN A 812 21.31 -8.47 -6.16
CA GLN A 812 20.18 -8.02 -5.37
C GLN A 812 19.38 -9.20 -4.78
N THR A 813 19.11 -10.22 -5.58
CA THR A 813 18.41 -11.44 -5.16
C THR A 813 19.16 -12.15 -4.03
N VAL A 814 20.48 -12.34 -4.17
CA VAL A 814 21.32 -13.00 -3.16
C VAL A 814 21.40 -12.15 -1.88
N LEU A 815 21.60 -10.84 -2.00
CA LEU A 815 21.63 -9.94 -0.85
C LEU A 815 20.29 -9.95 -0.09
N LYS A 816 19.16 -9.92 -0.79
CA LYS A 816 17.83 -10.02 -0.18
C LYS A 816 17.66 -11.32 0.59
N VAL A 817 17.95 -12.46 -0.02
CA VAL A 817 17.72 -13.77 0.61
C VAL A 817 18.58 -13.98 1.85
N PHE A 818 19.81 -13.46 1.91
CA PHE A 818 20.76 -13.76 3.00
C PHE A 818 20.96 -12.63 4.02
N SER A 819 20.40 -11.43 3.80
CA SER A 819 20.42 -10.33 4.77
C SER A 819 19.57 -10.63 6.01
N PRO A 820 19.77 -9.91 7.12
CA PRO A 820 18.84 -9.90 8.26
C PRO A 820 17.46 -9.40 7.86
N GLY A 821 16.42 -10.10 8.30
CA GLY A 821 15.03 -9.90 7.92
C GLY A 821 14.48 -11.14 7.21
N ILE A 822 13.19 -11.10 6.86
CA ILE A 822 12.48 -12.16 6.15
C ILE A 822 12.34 -11.73 4.67
N PRO A 823 12.96 -12.44 3.72
CA PRO A 823 12.87 -12.10 2.31
C PRO A 823 11.45 -12.27 1.79
N ASP A 824 10.91 -11.18 1.26
CA ASP A 824 9.65 -11.15 0.53
C ASP A 824 9.92 -11.25 -0.97
N ILE A 825 9.34 -12.27 -1.59
CA ILE A 825 9.41 -12.50 -3.03
C ILE A 825 8.08 -12.08 -3.63
N TYR A 826 8.09 -11.03 -4.42
CA TYR A 826 6.91 -10.61 -5.15
C TYR A 826 6.63 -11.56 -6.31
N GLN A 827 5.36 -11.90 -6.55
CA GLN A 827 4.96 -12.85 -7.59
C GLN A 827 5.59 -12.51 -8.95
N GLY A 828 6.22 -13.49 -9.56
CA GLY A 828 6.85 -13.35 -10.87
C GLY A 828 8.33 -12.94 -10.84
N ASP A 829 8.86 -12.48 -9.71
CA ASP A 829 10.24 -11.98 -9.57
C ASP A 829 11.30 -13.09 -9.60
N GLU A 830 10.91 -14.34 -9.59
CA GLU A 830 11.82 -15.48 -9.79
C GLU A 830 12.36 -15.61 -11.22
N LEU A 831 11.72 -14.94 -12.18
CA LEU A 831 12.25 -14.67 -13.51
C LEU A 831 12.48 -13.16 -13.73
N TRP A 832 13.07 -12.79 -14.86
CA TRP A 832 13.23 -11.37 -15.19
C TRP A 832 11.86 -10.71 -15.36
N SER A 833 11.60 -9.67 -14.57
CA SER A 833 10.32 -8.97 -14.52
C SER A 833 10.55 -7.45 -14.61
N PHE A 834 10.37 -6.90 -15.81
CA PHE A 834 10.59 -5.49 -16.08
C PHE A 834 9.31 -4.68 -15.87
N ASN A 835 8.73 -4.77 -14.68
CA ASN A 835 7.47 -4.10 -14.33
C ASN A 835 7.67 -2.61 -14.08
N LEU A 836 6.60 -1.86 -14.38
CA LEU A 836 6.39 -0.45 -14.06
C LEU A 836 5.33 -0.32 -12.96
N ALA A 837 4.90 0.89 -12.64
CA ALA A 837 3.87 1.13 -11.63
C ALA A 837 2.54 0.44 -11.98
N ASP A 838 1.68 0.24 -10.96
CA ASP A 838 0.35 -0.32 -11.16
C ASP A 838 -0.45 0.39 -12.29
N PRO A 839 -1.26 -0.36 -13.05
CA PRO A 839 -1.59 -1.78 -12.92
C PRO A 839 -0.56 -2.74 -13.55
N ASP A 840 0.53 -2.25 -14.15
CA ASP A 840 1.50 -3.05 -14.88
C ASP A 840 2.15 -4.14 -14.00
N ASN A 841 2.50 -3.82 -12.75
CA ASN A 841 3.09 -4.76 -11.78
C ASN A 841 2.08 -5.76 -11.17
N ARG A 842 0.79 -5.65 -11.48
CA ARG A 842 -0.27 -6.56 -11.01
C ARG A 842 -0.83 -7.46 -12.11
N ARG A 843 -0.18 -7.51 -13.27
CA ARG A 843 -0.57 -8.40 -14.36
C ARG A 843 -0.48 -9.87 -13.94
N PRO A 844 -1.32 -10.75 -14.52
CA PRO A 844 -1.24 -12.19 -14.27
C PRO A 844 0.14 -12.75 -14.53
N VAL A 845 0.58 -13.65 -13.67
CA VAL A 845 1.87 -14.36 -13.75
C VAL A 845 1.66 -15.72 -14.41
N ASP A 846 2.48 -16.06 -15.39
CA ASP A 846 2.51 -17.40 -16.00
C ASP A 846 3.22 -18.39 -15.05
N PHE A 847 2.45 -18.96 -14.12
CA PHE A 847 2.95 -19.92 -13.15
C PHE A 847 3.25 -21.30 -13.78
N GLU A 848 2.52 -21.73 -14.82
CA GLU A 848 2.78 -23.01 -15.51
C GLU A 848 4.20 -23.05 -16.06
N LYS A 849 4.62 -21.97 -16.71
CA LYS A 849 5.99 -21.81 -17.21
C LYS A 849 7.03 -21.94 -16.07
N ARG A 850 6.77 -21.35 -14.93
CA ARG A 850 7.68 -21.35 -13.77
C ARG A 850 7.80 -22.74 -13.13
N VAL A 851 6.68 -23.42 -12.96
CA VAL A 851 6.62 -24.81 -12.48
C VAL A 851 7.44 -25.72 -13.39
N ASP A 852 7.26 -25.63 -14.71
CA ASP A 852 7.97 -26.45 -15.68
C ASP A 852 9.48 -26.13 -15.70
N LEU A 853 9.85 -24.85 -15.63
CA LEU A 853 11.26 -24.44 -15.54
C LEU A 853 11.93 -24.95 -14.26
N LEU A 854 11.30 -24.83 -13.10
CA LEU A 854 11.85 -25.29 -11.83
C LEU A 854 12.03 -26.83 -11.84
N ARG A 855 11.01 -27.56 -12.34
CA ARG A 855 11.09 -29.02 -12.50
C ARG A 855 12.27 -29.42 -13.41
N ARG A 856 12.49 -28.73 -14.52
CA ARG A 856 13.65 -28.99 -15.41
C ARG A 856 14.97 -28.63 -14.75
N LEU A 857 15.05 -27.56 -13.98
CA LEU A 857 16.25 -27.16 -13.25
C LEU A 857 16.62 -28.20 -12.18
N THR A 858 15.65 -28.63 -11.38
CA THR A 858 15.86 -29.66 -10.35
C THR A 858 16.34 -31.00 -10.97
N GLU A 859 15.73 -31.43 -12.06
CA GLU A 859 16.15 -32.66 -12.74
C GLU A 859 17.57 -32.53 -13.35
N ARG A 860 17.89 -31.41 -13.97
CA ARG A 860 19.23 -31.13 -14.51
C ARG A 860 20.28 -31.04 -13.40
N HIS A 861 19.95 -30.42 -12.28
CA HIS A 861 20.82 -30.35 -11.11
C HIS A 861 21.11 -31.78 -10.57
N ARG A 862 20.08 -32.60 -10.42
CA ARG A 862 20.21 -33.97 -9.95
C ARG A 862 21.06 -34.85 -10.88
N THR A 863 20.95 -34.65 -12.21
CA THR A 863 21.59 -35.52 -13.20
C THR A 863 22.98 -35.06 -13.61
N LYS A 864 23.25 -33.73 -13.70
CA LYS A 864 24.49 -33.15 -14.18
C LYS A 864 25.37 -32.52 -13.09
N GLY A 865 24.80 -32.28 -11.89
CA GLY A 865 25.46 -31.57 -10.80
C GLY A 865 25.44 -30.04 -10.98
N ALA A 866 25.71 -29.32 -9.88
CA ALA A 866 25.58 -27.85 -9.80
C ALA A 866 26.56 -27.14 -10.74
N SER A 867 27.80 -27.51 -10.79
CA SER A 867 28.85 -26.83 -11.57
C SER A 867 28.57 -26.86 -13.08
N HIS A 868 28.14 -28.01 -13.63
CA HIS A 868 27.76 -28.13 -15.04
C HIS A 868 26.50 -27.31 -15.33
N LEU A 869 25.49 -27.40 -14.46
CA LEU A 869 24.26 -26.64 -14.63
C LEU A 869 24.52 -25.13 -14.62
N ALA A 870 25.28 -24.63 -13.67
CA ALA A 870 25.64 -23.20 -13.59
C ALA A 870 26.35 -22.72 -14.86
N SER A 871 27.31 -23.49 -15.37
CA SER A 871 28.02 -23.18 -16.63
C SER A 871 27.08 -23.20 -17.86
N ASP A 872 26.18 -24.19 -17.93
CA ASP A 872 25.20 -24.30 -19.02
C ASP A 872 24.25 -23.10 -19.03
N LEU A 873 23.76 -22.65 -17.85
CA LEU A 873 22.83 -21.53 -17.72
C LEU A 873 23.43 -20.18 -18.16
N LEU A 874 24.72 -19.98 -17.93
CA LEU A 874 25.44 -18.78 -18.37
C LEU A 874 25.75 -18.75 -19.88
N ARG A 875 25.71 -19.90 -20.57
CA ARG A 875 25.98 -20.00 -22.00
C ARG A 875 24.72 -20.02 -22.85
N SER A 876 23.57 -20.26 -22.24
CA SER A 876 22.30 -20.32 -22.98
C SER A 876 21.86 -18.92 -23.40
N ASP A 877 21.62 -18.73 -24.67
CA ASP A 877 20.91 -17.56 -25.20
C ASP A 877 19.47 -17.62 -24.66
N GLY A 878 19.04 -16.62 -23.92
CA GLY A 878 17.72 -16.57 -23.27
C GLY A 878 17.76 -16.85 -21.77
N ASP A 879 17.98 -15.87 -20.99
CA ASP A 879 18.40 -15.79 -19.59
C ASP A 879 17.43 -16.25 -18.51
N GLN A 880 16.27 -16.71 -18.82
CA GLN A 880 15.18 -16.86 -17.85
C GLN A 880 15.49 -17.83 -16.70
N PRO A 881 16.13 -19.01 -16.91
CA PRO A 881 16.39 -19.95 -15.83
C PRO A 881 17.48 -19.52 -14.83
N LEU A 882 18.35 -18.56 -15.18
CA LEU A 882 19.50 -18.17 -14.35
C LEU A 882 19.06 -17.52 -13.03
N LYS A 883 18.10 -16.59 -13.07
CA LYS A 883 17.56 -15.94 -11.88
C LYS A 883 16.78 -16.93 -11.03
N LEU A 884 15.93 -17.77 -11.65
CA LEU A 884 15.20 -18.82 -10.95
C LEU A 884 16.14 -19.81 -10.26
N TYR A 885 17.22 -20.22 -10.92
CA TYR A 885 18.24 -21.09 -10.33
C TYR A 885 18.88 -20.43 -9.09
N THR A 886 19.27 -19.18 -9.21
CA THR A 886 19.88 -18.40 -8.11
C THR A 886 18.93 -18.28 -6.93
N LEU A 887 17.67 -17.93 -7.18
CA LEU A 887 16.66 -17.80 -6.13
C LEU A 887 16.34 -19.15 -5.48
N TRP A 888 16.11 -20.20 -6.27
CA TRP A 888 15.82 -21.55 -5.78
C TRP A 888 16.92 -22.07 -4.86
N ARG A 889 18.19 -22.00 -5.29
CA ARG A 889 19.33 -22.47 -4.49
C ARG A 889 19.47 -21.66 -3.19
N SER A 890 19.26 -20.36 -3.26
CA SER A 890 19.36 -19.46 -2.10
C SER A 890 18.25 -19.73 -1.08
N LEU A 891 16.99 -19.82 -1.52
CA LEU A 891 15.84 -20.07 -0.64
C LEU A 891 15.88 -21.46 -0.01
N THR A 892 16.22 -22.50 -0.81
CA THR A 892 16.38 -23.87 -0.28
C THR A 892 17.44 -23.90 0.81
N TYR A 893 18.61 -23.30 0.58
CA TYR A 893 19.67 -23.25 1.60
C TYR A 893 19.22 -22.49 2.85
N ARG A 894 18.54 -21.34 2.68
CA ARG A 894 18.01 -20.55 3.80
C ARG A 894 17.02 -21.34 4.65
N ARG A 895 16.10 -22.06 4.01
CA ARG A 895 15.11 -22.91 4.70
C ARG A 895 15.77 -24.05 5.49
N GLU A 896 16.74 -24.75 4.89
CA GLU A 896 17.48 -25.86 5.52
C GLU A 896 18.34 -25.38 6.69
N ASN A 897 18.78 -24.11 6.69
CA ASN A 897 19.63 -23.50 7.70
C ASN A 897 18.97 -22.34 8.44
N ALA A 898 17.68 -22.45 8.72
CA ALA A 898 16.84 -21.35 9.27
C ALA A 898 17.46 -20.65 10.49
N ALA A 899 17.99 -21.41 11.44
CA ALA A 899 18.62 -20.88 12.65
C ALA A 899 19.82 -19.95 12.35
N LEU A 900 20.58 -20.23 11.28
CA LEU A 900 21.69 -19.37 10.84
C LEU A 900 21.21 -17.97 10.44
N PHE A 901 19.99 -17.87 9.87
CA PHE A 901 19.46 -16.60 9.36
C PHE A 901 18.57 -15.87 10.37
N LEU A 902 17.83 -16.60 11.19
CA LEU A 902 16.96 -16.01 12.21
C LEU A 902 17.73 -15.59 13.47
N GLN A 903 18.75 -16.36 13.88
CA GLN A 903 19.48 -16.17 15.13
C GLN A 903 20.96 -15.86 14.93
N GLY A 904 21.50 -16.12 13.74
CA GLY A 904 22.92 -15.95 13.46
C GLY A 904 23.36 -14.49 13.38
N SER A 905 24.61 -14.22 13.79
CA SER A 905 25.22 -12.90 13.71
C SER A 905 25.45 -12.46 12.27
N TYR A 906 25.47 -11.14 12.03
CA TYR A 906 25.83 -10.52 10.77
C TYR A 906 27.15 -9.78 10.91
N LYS A 907 28.10 -10.02 10.03
CA LYS A 907 29.41 -9.36 10.06
C LYS A 907 29.83 -8.92 8.66
N PRO A 908 30.05 -7.62 8.41
CA PRO A 908 30.61 -7.12 7.18
C PRO A 908 31.97 -7.72 6.86
N LEU A 909 32.28 -7.97 5.59
CA LEU A 909 33.59 -8.39 5.09
C LEU A 909 34.11 -7.36 4.08
N THR A 910 35.45 -7.24 4.00
CA THR A 910 36.10 -6.22 3.18
C THR A 910 36.87 -6.84 2.06
N GLY A 911 36.72 -6.34 0.85
CA GLY A 911 37.59 -6.63 -0.30
C GLY A 911 38.90 -5.84 -0.22
N THR A 912 39.95 -6.39 -0.81
CA THR A 912 41.27 -5.73 -1.00
C THR A 912 41.65 -5.83 -2.47
N GLY A 913 42.66 -5.05 -2.89
CA GLY A 913 43.06 -4.96 -4.31
C GLY A 913 42.28 -3.93 -5.13
N LEU A 914 42.43 -3.97 -6.46
CA LEU A 914 41.88 -2.98 -7.37
C LEU A 914 40.36 -3.05 -7.43
N ALA A 915 39.78 -4.25 -7.42
CA ALA A 915 38.33 -4.46 -7.50
C ALA A 915 37.61 -4.42 -6.13
N ARG A 916 38.24 -3.89 -5.07
CA ARG A 916 37.65 -3.85 -3.73
C ARG A 916 36.31 -3.08 -3.63
N SER A 917 36.12 -2.05 -4.46
CA SER A 917 34.88 -1.25 -4.52
C SER A 917 33.73 -1.95 -5.24
N HIS A 918 34.05 -2.99 -6.01
CA HIS A 918 33.12 -3.70 -6.87
C HIS A 918 32.49 -4.93 -6.19
N VAL A 919 32.61 -5.07 -4.88
CA VAL A 919 31.96 -6.16 -4.13
C VAL A 919 31.23 -5.65 -2.90
N CYS A 920 30.10 -6.31 -2.59
CA CYS A 920 29.44 -6.26 -1.30
C CYS A 920 29.52 -7.66 -0.67
N ALA A 921 30.01 -7.76 0.57
CA ALA A 921 30.21 -9.06 1.21
C ALA A 921 30.01 -9.02 2.73
N PHE A 922 29.44 -10.10 3.26
CA PHE A 922 29.26 -10.30 4.71
C PHE A 922 29.29 -11.78 5.07
N SER A 923 29.40 -12.08 6.37
CA SER A 923 29.22 -13.43 6.89
C SER A 923 28.07 -13.52 7.88
N ARG A 924 27.40 -14.68 7.87
CA ARG A 924 26.41 -15.11 8.87
C ARG A 924 26.98 -16.27 9.67
N ARG A 925 26.74 -16.27 11.01
CA ARG A 925 27.28 -17.32 11.88
C ARG A 925 26.30 -17.68 12.99
N TYR A 926 26.09 -18.99 13.19
CA TYR A 926 25.31 -19.56 14.28
C TYR A 926 25.83 -20.94 14.66
N GLY A 927 26.03 -21.20 15.94
CA GLY A 927 26.64 -22.46 16.41
C GLY A 927 28.01 -22.72 15.75
N GLY A 928 28.18 -23.84 15.10
CA GLY A 928 29.38 -24.18 14.32
C GLY A 928 29.31 -23.75 12.85
N GLY A 929 28.11 -23.39 12.35
CA GLY A 929 27.85 -23.04 10.96
C GLY A 929 28.27 -21.61 10.61
N GLU A 930 28.73 -21.41 9.38
CA GLU A 930 29.10 -20.13 8.82
C GLU A 930 28.83 -20.10 7.33
N MET A 931 28.29 -18.96 6.86
CA MET A 931 28.15 -18.63 5.45
C MET A 931 28.78 -17.28 5.16
N ILE A 932 29.49 -17.19 4.03
CA ILE A 932 29.99 -15.93 3.45
C ILE A 932 29.22 -15.65 2.18
N VAL A 933 28.60 -14.46 2.11
CA VAL A 933 27.90 -13.96 0.92
C VAL A 933 28.79 -12.94 0.23
N VAL A 934 28.96 -13.08 -1.09
CA VAL A 934 29.77 -12.17 -1.90
C VAL A 934 29.04 -11.91 -3.22
N VAL A 935 28.78 -10.65 -3.51
CA VAL A 935 28.14 -10.25 -4.77
C VAL A 935 28.91 -9.09 -5.43
N PRO A 936 28.94 -9.05 -6.76
CA PRO A 936 29.50 -7.91 -7.49
C PRO A 936 28.56 -6.71 -7.52
N ARG A 937 29.09 -5.53 -7.76
CA ARG A 937 28.41 -4.25 -7.97
C ARG A 937 29.24 -3.34 -8.88
N LEU A 938 28.62 -2.31 -9.48
CA LEU A 938 29.28 -1.37 -10.39
C LEU A 938 30.02 -2.09 -11.52
N LEU A 939 29.26 -2.85 -12.29
CA LEU A 939 29.79 -3.80 -13.25
C LEU A 939 30.26 -3.17 -14.55
N ALA A 940 29.64 -2.06 -14.98
CA ALA A 940 30.05 -1.39 -16.21
C ALA A 940 31.47 -0.82 -16.06
N GLU A 941 31.79 -0.18 -14.92
CA GLU A 941 33.14 0.27 -14.61
C GLU A 941 34.12 -0.91 -14.53
N LEU A 942 33.75 -1.99 -13.83
CA LEU A 942 34.59 -3.19 -13.64
C LEU A 942 34.95 -3.88 -14.97
N THR A 943 34.02 -3.89 -15.92
CA THR A 943 34.21 -4.53 -17.26
C THR A 943 34.63 -3.54 -18.35
N HIS A 944 34.98 -2.32 -17.98
CA HIS A 944 35.38 -1.25 -18.94
C HIS A 944 34.33 -1.00 -20.01
N ASN A 945 33.06 -0.85 -19.57
CA ASN A 945 31.88 -0.58 -20.40
C ASN A 945 31.62 -1.67 -21.46
N ALA A 946 32.04 -2.90 -21.21
CA ALA A 946 31.81 -4.03 -22.10
C ALA A 946 30.66 -4.92 -21.58
N ALA A 947 29.81 -5.39 -22.49
CA ALA A 947 28.74 -6.35 -22.21
C ALA A 947 29.33 -7.77 -22.08
N VAL A 948 30.08 -8.01 -21.00
CA VAL A 948 30.78 -9.28 -20.74
C VAL A 948 30.45 -9.80 -19.32
N LEU A 949 30.63 -11.10 -19.13
CA LEU A 949 30.43 -11.75 -17.84
C LEU A 949 31.47 -11.25 -16.82
N PRO A 950 31.10 -10.93 -15.58
CA PRO A 950 32.03 -10.50 -14.53
C PRO A 950 32.76 -11.69 -13.89
N LEU A 951 33.45 -12.50 -14.68
CA LEU A 951 34.04 -13.76 -14.25
C LEU A 951 35.56 -13.79 -14.45
N GLY A 952 36.24 -14.57 -13.59
CA GLY A 952 37.61 -15.00 -13.74
C GLY A 952 38.68 -13.93 -13.50
N ILE A 953 39.92 -14.32 -13.81
CA ILE A 953 41.13 -13.55 -13.46
C ILE A 953 41.26 -12.26 -14.27
N GLU A 954 40.73 -12.23 -15.50
CA GLU A 954 40.81 -11.05 -16.38
C GLU A 954 40.03 -9.87 -15.80
N VAL A 955 38.90 -10.12 -15.13
CA VAL A 955 38.05 -9.12 -14.48
C VAL A 955 38.54 -8.78 -13.07
N TRP A 956 38.70 -9.82 -12.22
CA TRP A 956 38.96 -9.68 -10.78
C TRP A 956 40.41 -9.55 -10.40
N ARG A 957 41.33 -9.86 -11.31
CA ARG A 957 42.80 -9.76 -11.13
C ARG A 957 43.26 -10.44 -9.82
N ASP A 958 44.07 -9.75 -9.03
CA ASP A 958 44.63 -10.20 -7.76
C ASP A 958 43.82 -9.81 -6.51
N SER A 959 42.61 -9.25 -6.71
CA SER A 959 41.72 -8.80 -5.62
C SER A 959 41.31 -9.97 -4.73
N THR A 960 41.26 -9.75 -3.41
CA THR A 960 40.89 -10.78 -2.43
C THR A 960 39.82 -10.29 -1.46
N LEU A 961 39.09 -11.24 -0.86
CA LEU A 961 38.12 -11.02 0.21
C LEU A 961 38.73 -11.44 1.54
N THR A 962 38.70 -10.59 2.56
CA THR A 962 39.09 -10.94 3.93
C THR A 962 38.09 -11.94 4.51
N THR A 963 38.53 -13.04 5.07
CA THR A 963 37.67 -14.08 5.64
C THR A 963 37.69 -14.10 7.17
N PRO A 964 36.60 -14.52 7.84
CA PRO A 964 36.57 -14.64 9.29
C PRO A 964 37.38 -15.81 9.85
N ARG A 965 37.64 -16.84 9.03
CA ARG A 965 38.37 -18.05 9.42
C ARG A 965 39.82 -17.97 8.99
N ARG A 966 40.66 -18.72 9.73
CA ARG A 966 42.08 -18.79 9.47
C ARG A 966 42.38 -19.70 8.24
N ARG A 967 43.56 -19.57 7.71
CA ARG A 967 44.16 -20.36 6.63
C ARG A 967 43.80 -21.87 6.68
N GLY A 968 43.58 -22.46 5.53
CA GLY A 968 43.34 -23.91 5.34
C GLY A 968 41.88 -24.35 5.56
N LYS A 969 40.97 -23.45 5.94
CA LYS A 969 39.57 -23.80 5.97
C LYS A 969 38.94 -23.73 4.56
N ASN A 970 38.05 -24.68 4.30
CA ASN A 970 37.36 -24.84 3.03
C ASN A 970 35.95 -24.27 3.09
N TYR A 971 35.53 -23.63 2.00
CA TYR A 971 34.17 -23.19 1.79
C TYR A 971 33.62 -23.80 0.51
N ARG A 972 32.37 -24.25 0.53
CA ARG A 972 31.66 -24.76 -0.63
C ARG A 972 30.70 -23.69 -1.15
N ASN A 973 30.77 -23.36 -2.44
CA ASN A 973 29.81 -22.47 -3.07
C ASN A 973 28.49 -23.22 -3.34
N ILE A 974 27.38 -22.75 -2.82
CA ILE A 974 26.08 -23.43 -2.96
C ILE A 974 25.53 -23.42 -4.40
N PHE A 975 26.00 -22.51 -5.27
CA PHE A 975 25.58 -22.42 -6.66
C PHE A 975 26.38 -23.35 -7.59
N THR A 976 27.66 -23.64 -7.29
CA THR A 976 28.53 -24.42 -8.17
C THR A 976 29.06 -25.69 -7.52
N GLU A 977 28.92 -25.83 -6.20
CA GLU A 977 29.51 -26.88 -5.36
C GLU A 977 31.05 -26.91 -5.39
N GLU A 978 31.68 -25.88 -5.98
CA GLU A 978 33.15 -25.74 -5.96
C GLU A 978 33.66 -25.48 -4.54
N ILE A 979 34.79 -26.11 -4.22
CA ILE A 979 35.46 -25.91 -2.93
C ILE A 979 36.56 -24.85 -3.07
N LEU A 980 36.47 -23.83 -2.21
CA LEU A 980 37.45 -22.76 -2.13
C LEU A 980 38.20 -22.82 -0.80
N THR A 981 39.53 -22.87 -0.86
CA THR A 981 40.40 -22.96 0.32
C THR A 981 40.96 -21.58 0.68
N VAL A 982 40.82 -21.15 1.93
CA VAL A 982 41.41 -19.89 2.42
C VAL A 982 42.92 -19.95 2.29
N GLY A 983 43.52 -19.06 1.53
CA GLY A 983 44.87 -19.06 1.04
C GLY A 983 45.99 -18.86 2.08
N SER A 984 47.23 -18.81 1.56
CA SER A 984 48.48 -18.79 2.33
C SER A 984 48.77 -17.43 3.01
N SER A 985 49.80 -17.37 3.83
CA SER A 985 50.22 -16.13 4.51
C SER A 985 50.55 -14.93 3.57
N ALA A 986 50.88 -15.22 2.32
CA ALA A 986 51.11 -14.20 1.28
C ALA A 986 49.79 -13.58 0.71
N HIS A 987 48.67 -14.32 0.80
CA HIS A 987 47.35 -13.88 0.35
C HIS A 987 46.33 -14.31 1.41
N PRO A 988 46.17 -13.54 2.52
CA PRO A 988 45.22 -13.91 3.58
C PRO A 988 43.78 -13.63 3.13
N GLY A 989 43.03 -14.66 2.70
CA GLY A 989 41.68 -14.56 2.27
C GLY A 989 41.34 -15.44 1.07
N LEU A 990 40.18 -15.18 0.45
CA LEU A 990 39.76 -15.85 -0.78
C LEU A 990 39.97 -14.90 -1.96
N ARG A 991 40.52 -15.36 -3.07
CA ARG A 991 40.67 -14.56 -4.29
C ARG A 991 39.27 -14.33 -4.92
N LEU A 992 38.98 -13.12 -5.32
CA LEU A 992 37.72 -12.79 -6.01
C LEU A 992 37.62 -13.53 -7.35
N SER A 993 38.77 -13.71 -8.05
CA SER A 993 38.85 -14.48 -9.31
C SER A 993 38.48 -15.95 -9.14
N ASP A 994 38.72 -16.55 -7.96
CA ASP A 994 38.33 -17.90 -7.65
C ASP A 994 36.88 -18.00 -7.21
N ILE A 995 36.42 -17.04 -6.41
CA ILE A 995 35.00 -16.90 -5.99
C ILE A 995 34.08 -16.78 -7.21
N PHE A 996 34.43 -15.90 -8.14
CA PHE A 996 33.67 -15.62 -9.35
C PHE A 996 34.28 -16.29 -10.60
N LYS A 997 34.79 -17.51 -10.43
CA LYS A 997 35.37 -18.27 -11.56
C LYS A 997 34.31 -18.76 -12.52
N THR A 998 33.22 -19.32 -12.00
CA THR A 998 32.21 -20.08 -12.76
C THR A 998 30.84 -19.42 -12.69
N PHE A 999 30.55 -18.64 -11.65
CA PHE A 999 29.22 -18.03 -11.41
C PHE A 999 29.33 -16.58 -10.91
N PRO A 1000 28.44 -15.66 -11.32
CA PRO A 1000 28.62 -14.23 -11.05
C PRO A 1000 28.28 -13.79 -9.62
N VAL A 1001 27.69 -14.64 -8.81
CA VAL A 1001 27.39 -14.40 -7.38
C VAL A 1001 27.83 -15.62 -6.54
N ALA A 1002 28.11 -15.41 -5.27
CA ALA A 1002 28.57 -16.50 -4.41
C ALA A 1002 27.96 -16.48 -3.02
N ALA A 1003 27.56 -17.63 -2.54
CA ALA A 1003 27.22 -17.92 -1.17
C ALA A 1003 28.01 -19.17 -0.73
N LEU A 1004 28.96 -18.96 0.17
CA LEU A 1004 30.00 -19.91 0.52
C LEU A 1004 29.72 -20.43 1.92
N GLU A 1005 29.30 -21.70 2.04
CA GLU A 1005 29.14 -22.35 3.32
C GLU A 1005 30.48 -22.95 3.82
N LEU A 1006 30.72 -22.91 5.12
CA LEU A 1006 31.88 -23.55 5.71
C LEU A 1006 31.76 -25.09 5.52
N ALA A 1007 32.69 -25.68 4.77
CA ALA A 1007 32.71 -27.12 4.57
C ALA A 1007 33.06 -27.83 5.88
N ALA A 1008 32.44 -28.97 6.13
CA ALA A 1008 32.88 -29.86 7.22
C ALA A 1008 34.32 -30.31 6.96
N ASP A 1009 35.14 -30.42 8.02
CA ASP A 1009 36.56 -30.89 7.93
C ASP A 1009 36.62 -32.29 7.44
#